data_d25ed8fff3a9d4d068902bcbcbf964db
#
_entry.id   d25ed8fff3a9d4d068902bcbcbf964db
#
_cell.length_a   1.000
_cell.length_b   1.000
_cell.length_c   1.000
_cell.angle_alpha   90.00
_cell.angle_beta   90.00
_cell.angle_gamma   90.00
#
_symmetry.space_group_name_H-M   'P 1'
#
loop_
_entity.id
_entity.type
_entity.pdbx_description
1 polymer ?
#
loop_
_entity_poly.entity_id
_entity_poly.type
_entity_poly.pdbx_seq_one_letter_code
_entity_poly.pdbx_strand_id
1 'polypeptide(L)'
;MKRLLIILYICLIGLLAAATFIEQAYGTEFVERNIYHTIWFCCLWGVIAAIGVVALIRRSLWRRLPVLLFHGSLLVILVGAMITFIYGEQGYMHLRPDTVKSSFHSPQGDKNIHLPFTMKLDSFRVEYYPGTKAPADYVSHISYSLPGQKDSVHNECISMNRIFTTQGFRFYQSSFDEDGQGSWLTVNYDPWGTRVTYSGYILLGISMILLLFCRQGEFRKLLNHPLLKKGGLFILFLFYLTGTMQAQQTPLRVLNKIQADSLAQQQVIYHDRVVPFNTLARDFVKKLTGKIYYKGLTPEQVISGWILYPDSWKNEPMIYIKSPELHHLLGLESSYARLTDLFDGPVYRLQKTWQQEQGKSSKLAKAIQETDEKVGLILMVEKGTFIQPLPTDGSVQPLSELEVKAELLYNRIPFSKILFMINLSLGVLSFMLLLHNSLQRNTPSPKAKTISRTAGTIFSVALYLAFIFHLAGYCLRWYIGGRVPLSNGYETMQFMALCILLIACLLHRRFSFILPFGFLLSGFALLVSYLGQMNPQITPLMPVLVSPWLSIHVSLIMMSYALLAFIMLNGILALCLRKKESENNVSGNDAVQDNRIEQLTLVSRLLLYPATFFLGAGIFLGAVWANVSWGRYWAWDPKEVWALITFLVYGVAFHSQSLRIFRKPLFFHIYMILAFLTVLMTYFGVNYVLGGMHSYANS
;
A
#
# COMPACT_ATOMS: atom_id res chain seq x y z
N MET A 1 -1.14 37.08 -15.98
CA MET A 1 -1.23 36.45 -14.66
C MET A 1 -1.83 35.04 -14.69
N LYS A 2 -3.10 34.79 -15.13
CA LYS A 2 -3.71 33.45 -15.18
C LYS A 2 -2.92 32.45 -16.05
N ARG A 3 -2.54 32.84 -17.28
CA ARG A 3 -1.73 31.99 -18.17
C ARG A 3 -0.37 31.67 -17.55
N LEU A 4 0.28 32.66 -16.96
CA LEU A 4 1.57 32.49 -16.29
C LEU A 4 1.48 31.50 -15.14
N LEU A 5 0.44 31.63 -14.26
CA LEU A 5 0.23 30.69 -13.15
C LEU A 5 0.05 29.24 -13.64
N ILE A 6 -0.73 29.04 -14.71
CA ILE A 6 -0.94 27.72 -15.31
C ILE A 6 0.39 27.15 -15.84
N ILE A 7 1.18 27.96 -16.54
CA ILE A 7 2.48 27.52 -17.07
C ILE A 7 3.43 27.14 -15.94
N LEU A 8 3.58 28.02 -14.94
CA LEU A 8 4.45 27.74 -13.78
C LEU A 8 4.01 26.49 -13.00
N TYR A 9 2.69 26.29 -12.90
CA TYR A 9 2.14 25.11 -12.23
C TYR A 9 2.43 23.81 -12.99
N ILE A 10 2.29 23.83 -14.32
CA ILE A 10 2.64 22.69 -15.17
C ILE A 10 4.15 22.43 -15.12
N CYS A 11 4.98 23.50 -15.18
CA CYS A 11 6.43 23.39 -15.05
C CYS A 11 6.83 22.80 -13.69
N LEU A 12 6.19 23.21 -12.60
CA LEU A 12 6.44 22.64 -11.28
C LEU A 12 6.14 21.14 -11.23
N ILE A 13 4.96 20.72 -11.72
CA ILE A 13 4.60 19.29 -11.75
C ILE A 13 5.57 18.50 -12.62
N GLY A 14 5.92 19.03 -13.80
CA GLY A 14 6.89 18.40 -14.70
C GLY A 14 8.30 18.30 -14.08
N LEU A 15 8.74 19.34 -13.37
CA LEU A 15 10.01 19.33 -12.64
C LEU A 15 10.02 18.30 -11.50
N LEU A 16 8.96 18.27 -10.68
CA LEU A 16 8.84 17.30 -9.61
C LEU A 16 8.87 15.86 -10.13
N ALA A 17 8.13 15.58 -11.21
CA ALA A 17 8.14 14.27 -11.84
C ALA A 17 9.53 13.94 -12.40
N ALA A 18 10.18 14.85 -13.14
CA ALA A 18 11.51 14.64 -13.70
C ALA A 18 12.57 14.40 -12.62
N ALA A 19 12.48 15.11 -11.49
CA ALA A 19 13.39 14.96 -10.37
C ALA A 19 13.40 13.53 -9.82
N THR A 20 12.25 12.84 -9.74
CA THR A 20 12.19 11.45 -9.26
C THR A 20 12.87 10.45 -10.22
N PHE A 21 12.82 10.68 -11.53
CA PHE A 21 13.57 9.86 -12.51
C PHE A 21 15.06 10.17 -12.50
N ILE A 22 15.45 11.43 -12.29
CA ILE A 22 16.85 11.81 -12.09
C ILE A 22 17.39 11.17 -10.82
N GLU A 23 16.61 11.12 -9.76
CA GLU A 23 16.97 10.45 -8.50
C GLU A 23 17.25 8.96 -8.70
N GLN A 24 16.43 8.27 -9.48
CA GLN A 24 16.66 6.87 -9.82
C GLN A 24 17.99 6.66 -10.58
N ALA A 25 18.37 7.61 -11.42
CA ALA A 25 19.57 7.49 -12.26
C ALA A 25 20.85 7.92 -11.54
N TYR A 26 20.80 8.96 -10.70
CA TYR A 26 21.98 9.62 -10.11
C TYR A 26 22.00 9.57 -8.56
N GLY A 27 20.98 9.02 -7.93
CA GLY A 27 20.86 8.91 -6.49
C GLY A 27 20.22 10.13 -5.79
N THR A 28 19.78 9.91 -4.54
CA THR A 28 19.03 10.90 -3.75
C THR A 28 19.87 12.13 -3.42
N GLU A 29 21.15 11.95 -3.05
CA GLU A 29 22.07 13.05 -2.71
C GLU A 29 22.25 14.04 -3.86
N PHE A 30 22.36 13.52 -5.09
CA PHE A 30 22.48 14.36 -6.29
C PHE A 30 21.27 15.27 -6.47
N VAL A 31 20.05 14.74 -6.32
CA VAL A 31 18.82 15.50 -6.54
C VAL A 31 18.53 16.46 -5.38
N GLU A 32 18.80 16.05 -4.15
CA GLU A 32 18.72 16.95 -3.00
C GLU A 32 19.61 18.17 -3.20
N ARG A 33 20.88 17.97 -3.56
CA ARG A 33 21.85 19.06 -3.71
C ARG A 33 21.59 19.95 -4.92
N ASN A 34 21.18 19.39 -6.07
CA ASN A 34 21.08 20.13 -7.33
C ASN A 34 19.68 20.62 -7.69
N ILE A 35 18.63 20.08 -7.04
CA ILE A 35 17.25 20.46 -7.32
C ILE A 35 16.57 20.96 -6.05
N TYR A 36 16.31 20.10 -5.05
CA TYR A 36 15.42 20.41 -3.94
C TYR A 36 15.99 21.43 -2.95
N HIS A 37 17.30 21.39 -2.67
CA HIS A 37 17.96 22.34 -1.75
C HIS A 37 18.58 23.56 -2.48
N THR A 38 18.06 23.91 -3.67
CA THR A 38 18.55 25.05 -4.42
C THR A 38 17.67 26.29 -4.21
N ILE A 39 18.32 27.47 -4.27
CA ILE A 39 17.60 28.74 -4.16
C ILE A 39 16.59 28.93 -5.30
N TRP A 40 16.91 28.50 -6.53
CA TRP A 40 15.99 28.63 -7.65
C TRP A 40 14.70 27.82 -7.47
N PHE A 41 14.78 26.63 -6.83
CA PHE A 41 13.61 25.81 -6.54
C PHE A 41 12.72 26.50 -5.47
N CYS A 42 13.33 27.03 -4.41
CA CYS A 42 12.61 27.86 -3.41
C CYS A 42 11.96 29.10 -4.05
N CYS A 43 12.66 29.78 -4.96
CA CYS A 43 12.12 30.92 -5.69
C CYS A 43 10.93 30.53 -6.58
N LEU A 44 10.94 29.37 -7.22
CA LEU A 44 9.81 28.86 -8.01
C LEU A 44 8.55 28.72 -7.15
N TRP A 45 8.65 28.08 -5.98
CA TRP A 45 7.55 27.99 -5.01
C TRP A 45 7.09 29.37 -4.52
N GLY A 46 8.03 30.25 -4.20
CA GLY A 46 7.73 31.62 -3.77
C GLY A 46 6.97 32.44 -4.81
N VAL A 47 7.37 32.36 -6.08
CA VAL A 47 6.68 33.03 -7.20
C VAL A 47 5.27 32.47 -7.38
N ILE A 48 5.08 31.15 -7.36
CA ILE A 48 3.77 30.52 -7.47
C ILE A 48 2.86 30.97 -6.30
N ALA A 49 3.39 30.98 -5.08
CA ALA A 49 2.68 31.44 -3.89
C ALA A 49 2.26 32.90 -3.99
N ALA A 50 3.19 33.79 -4.39
CA ALA A 50 2.93 35.21 -4.54
C ALA A 50 1.84 35.49 -5.60
N ILE A 51 1.92 34.84 -6.76
CA ILE A 51 0.89 34.96 -7.80
C ILE A 51 -0.46 34.42 -7.30
N GLY A 52 -0.43 33.31 -6.53
CA GLY A 52 -1.61 32.74 -5.87
C GLY A 52 -2.29 33.72 -4.92
N VAL A 53 -1.54 34.39 -4.05
CA VAL A 53 -2.03 35.43 -3.12
C VAL A 53 -2.66 36.59 -3.89
N VAL A 54 -1.97 37.10 -4.90
CA VAL A 54 -2.51 38.20 -5.75
C VAL A 54 -3.80 37.76 -6.44
N ALA A 55 -3.89 36.49 -6.87
CA ALA A 55 -5.12 35.97 -7.48
C ALA A 55 -6.27 35.85 -6.48
N LEU A 56 -6.01 35.45 -5.24
CA LEU A 56 -6.98 35.39 -4.13
C LEU A 56 -7.55 36.78 -3.82
N ILE A 57 -6.68 37.79 -3.71
CA ILE A 57 -7.07 39.18 -3.41
C ILE A 57 -7.90 39.74 -4.56
N ARG A 58 -7.39 39.69 -5.82
CA ARG A 58 -8.08 40.29 -7.00
C ARG A 58 -9.44 39.65 -7.28
N ARG A 59 -9.68 38.39 -6.89
CA ARG A 59 -10.97 37.71 -7.09
C ARG A 59 -11.87 37.77 -5.86
N SER A 60 -11.48 38.49 -4.83
CA SER A 60 -12.20 38.60 -3.55
C SER A 60 -12.54 37.25 -2.92
N LEU A 61 -11.70 36.20 -3.20
CA LEU A 61 -11.87 34.84 -2.65
C LEU A 61 -11.59 34.80 -1.15
N TRP A 62 -10.84 35.80 -0.64
CA TRP A 62 -10.60 36.01 0.78
C TRP A 62 -11.90 36.22 1.60
N ARG A 63 -13.00 36.65 0.96
CA ARG A 63 -14.32 36.78 1.60
C ARG A 63 -15.00 35.44 1.88
N ARG A 64 -14.50 34.32 1.32
CA ARG A 64 -15.02 32.96 1.52
C ARG A 64 -14.13 32.25 2.51
N LEU A 65 -14.48 32.26 3.80
CA LEU A 65 -13.66 31.74 4.89
C LEU A 65 -13.06 30.35 4.62
N PRO A 66 -13.79 29.31 4.18
CA PRO A 66 -13.18 27.99 3.93
C PRO A 66 -12.13 28.00 2.81
N VAL A 67 -12.33 28.84 1.78
CA VAL A 67 -11.36 28.98 0.66
C VAL A 67 -10.12 29.74 1.12
N LEU A 68 -10.30 30.79 1.93
CA LEU A 68 -9.20 31.56 2.53
C LEU A 68 -8.35 30.66 3.43
N LEU A 69 -8.98 29.91 4.32
CA LEU A 69 -8.30 29.00 5.24
C LEU A 69 -7.53 27.91 4.49
N PHE A 70 -8.13 27.32 3.44
CA PHE A 70 -7.47 26.28 2.63
C PHE A 70 -6.21 26.82 1.94
N HIS A 71 -6.28 27.94 1.22
CA HIS A 71 -5.08 28.49 0.55
C HIS A 71 -4.11 29.12 1.55
N GLY A 72 -4.63 29.72 2.63
CA GLY A 72 -3.82 30.25 3.72
C GLY A 72 -3.02 29.16 4.43
N SER A 73 -3.60 27.99 4.66
CA SER A 73 -2.88 26.85 5.27
C SER A 73 -1.71 26.37 4.41
N LEU A 74 -1.88 26.32 3.07
CA LEU A 74 -0.79 25.99 2.15
C LEU A 74 0.34 27.02 2.22
N LEU A 75 0.01 28.32 2.36
CA LEU A 75 1.00 29.37 2.56
C LEU A 75 1.74 29.20 3.90
N VAL A 76 1.03 28.89 4.98
CA VAL A 76 1.64 28.64 6.29
C VAL A 76 2.59 27.44 6.22
N ILE A 77 2.22 26.36 5.51
CA ILE A 77 3.09 25.21 5.29
C ILE A 77 4.36 25.61 4.52
N LEU A 78 4.23 26.40 3.46
CA LEU A 78 5.39 26.90 2.69
C LEU A 78 6.28 27.82 3.52
N VAL A 79 5.70 28.68 4.37
CA VAL A 79 6.47 29.52 5.31
C VAL A 79 7.21 28.65 6.33
N GLY A 80 6.56 27.63 6.88
CA GLY A 80 7.20 26.67 7.79
C GLY A 80 8.36 25.94 7.13
N ALA A 81 8.15 25.44 5.90
CA ALA A 81 9.20 24.80 5.10
C ALA A 81 10.38 25.75 4.81
N MET A 82 10.11 27.02 4.55
CA MET A 82 11.15 28.04 4.35
C MET A 82 11.94 28.31 5.64
N ILE A 83 11.28 28.34 6.78
CA ILE A 83 11.94 28.49 8.09
C ILE A 83 12.86 27.27 8.35
N THR A 84 12.36 26.04 8.09
CA THR A 84 13.18 24.82 8.19
C THR A 84 14.37 24.87 7.24
N PHE A 85 14.18 25.34 6.00
CA PHE A 85 15.26 25.46 5.02
C PHE A 85 16.37 26.43 5.46
N ILE A 86 16.00 27.54 6.12
CA ILE A 86 16.97 28.59 6.54
C ILE A 86 17.64 28.25 7.88
N TYR A 87 16.87 27.76 8.84
CA TYR A 87 17.28 27.62 10.24
C TYR A 87 17.33 26.20 10.75
N GLY A 88 16.84 25.23 9.97
CA GLY A 88 16.89 23.82 10.35
C GLY A 88 18.30 23.25 10.22
N GLU A 89 18.75 22.56 11.26
CA GLU A 89 20.02 21.83 11.25
C GLU A 89 19.75 20.35 11.42
N GLN A 90 20.36 19.55 10.55
CA GLN A 90 20.24 18.09 10.57
C GLN A 90 21.60 17.43 10.40
N GLY A 91 21.80 16.30 11.06
CA GLY A 91 23.04 15.55 10.94
C GLY A 91 22.99 14.20 11.64
N TYR A 92 24.17 13.61 11.80
CA TYR A 92 24.34 12.29 12.40
C TYR A 92 25.29 12.37 13.59
N MET A 93 24.98 11.60 14.63
CA MET A 93 25.82 11.43 15.80
C MET A 93 26.09 9.95 16.00
N HIS A 94 27.35 9.57 16.01
CA HIS A 94 27.78 8.23 16.36
C HIS A 94 28.17 8.17 17.84
N LEU A 95 27.51 7.30 18.59
CA LEU A 95 27.75 7.11 20.02
C LEU A 95 28.31 5.72 20.28
N ARG A 96 29.33 5.66 21.16
CA ARG A 96 29.87 4.42 21.73
C ARG A 96 29.96 4.54 23.27
N PRO A 97 29.91 3.41 24.00
CA PRO A 97 29.90 3.43 25.48
C PRO A 97 31.07 4.20 26.11
N ASP A 98 32.23 4.18 25.45
CA ASP A 98 33.45 4.79 25.99
C ASP A 98 33.66 6.26 25.60
N THR A 99 32.72 6.83 24.82
CA THR A 99 32.88 8.19 24.29
C THR A 99 31.75 9.11 24.72
N VAL A 100 32.11 10.28 25.25
CA VAL A 100 31.17 11.37 25.50
C VAL A 100 31.20 12.30 24.29
N LYS A 101 30.04 12.62 23.74
CA LYS A 101 29.88 13.51 22.58
C LYS A 101 29.14 14.78 22.97
N SER A 102 29.60 15.91 22.43
CA SER A 102 28.97 17.23 22.54
C SER A 102 28.74 17.89 21.18
N SER A 103 28.85 17.14 20.09
CA SER A 103 28.66 17.65 18.74
C SER A 103 28.16 16.55 17.83
N PHE A 104 27.47 16.93 16.74
CA PHE A 104 27.05 16.04 15.67
C PHE A 104 27.53 16.57 14.33
N HIS A 105 27.69 15.69 13.35
CA HIS A 105 28.14 16.04 12.01
C HIS A 105 26.94 16.33 11.10
N SER A 106 26.93 17.52 10.48
CA SER A 106 25.93 17.90 9.48
C SER A 106 26.54 17.75 8.08
N PRO A 107 25.98 16.91 7.20
CA PRO A 107 26.43 16.79 5.81
C PRO A 107 26.17 18.06 4.99
N GLN A 108 25.22 18.91 5.44
CA GLN A 108 24.97 20.21 4.84
C GLN A 108 26.08 21.20 5.23
N GLY A 109 27.12 21.26 4.38
CA GLY A 109 28.26 22.15 4.57
C GLY A 109 29.43 21.56 5.36
N ASP A 110 29.45 20.24 5.58
CA ASP A 110 30.54 19.51 6.24
C ASP A 110 30.95 20.14 7.59
N LYS A 111 29.97 20.37 8.45
CA LYS A 111 30.13 21.10 9.72
C LYS A 111 29.88 20.21 10.93
N ASN A 112 30.70 20.40 11.94
CA ASN A 112 30.42 19.87 13.29
C ASN A 112 29.66 20.93 14.10
N ILE A 113 28.41 20.60 14.47
CA ILE A 113 27.51 21.46 15.22
C ILE A 113 27.59 21.05 16.67
N HIS A 114 27.89 22.02 17.54
CA HIS A 114 28.01 21.79 18.99
C HIS A 114 26.65 21.77 19.66
N LEU A 115 26.44 20.76 20.50
CA LEU A 115 25.28 20.65 21.38
C LEU A 115 25.56 21.45 22.68
N PRO A 116 24.54 22.07 23.26
CA PRO A 116 24.69 22.76 24.56
C PRO A 116 24.74 21.80 25.75
N PHE A 117 24.85 20.50 25.53
CA PHE A 117 24.92 19.42 26.54
C PHE A 117 25.82 18.29 26.03
N THR A 118 26.17 17.38 26.92
CA THR A 118 26.93 16.19 26.57
C THR A 118 26.07 14.94 26.65
N MET A 119 26.35 13.97 25.78
CA MET A 119 25.64 12.70 25.70
C MET A 119 26.63 11.54 25.60
N LYS A 120 26.29 10.43 26.25
CA LYS A 120 27.03 9.16 26.22
C LYS A 120 26.07 8.02 25.98
N LEU A 121 26.51 7.00 25.25
CA LEU A 121 25.79 5.73 25.13
C LEU A 121 26.12 4.86 26.35
N ASP A 122 25.14 4.40 27.08
CA ASP A 122 25.31 3.44 28.17
C ASP A 122 25.26 2.00 27.65
N SER A 123 24.29 1.71 26.76
CA SER A 123 24.19 0.42 26.07
C SER A 123 23.32 0.52 24.84
N PHE A 124 23.59 -0.31 23.86
CA PHE A 124 22.73 -0.57 22.71
C PHE A 124 22.29 -2.03 22.73
N ARG A 125 21.03 -2.29 22.39
CA ARG A 125 20.52 -3.65 22.24
C ARG A 125 19.47 -3.73 21.15
N VAL A 126 19.42 -4.87 20.47
CA VAL A 126 18.33 -5.26 19.57
C VAL A 126 17.34 -6.07 20.38
N GLU A 127 16.10 -5.62 20.45
CA GLU A 127 15.01 -6.41 21.01
C GLU A 127 14.42 -7.27 19.90
N TYR A 128 14.18 -8.54 20.18
CA TYR A 128 13.64 -9.49 19.20
C TYR A 128 12.22 -9.89 19.58
N TYR A 129 11.41 -10.22 18.59
CA TYR A 129 10.13 -10.88 18.85
C TYR A 129 10.38 -12.19 19.59
N PRO A 130 9.55 -12.53 20.59
CA PRO A 130 9.78 -13.69 21.47
C PRO A 130 10.02 -14.98 20.68
N GLY A 131 11.15 -15.66 20.94
CA GLY A 131 11.54 -16.90 20.32
C GLY A 131 12.01 -16.80 18.87
N THR A 132 12.26 -15.61 18.36
CA THR A 132 12.63 -15.39 16.95
C THR A 132 13.93 -14.59 16.84
N LYS A 133 14.44 -14.46 15.61
CA LYS A 133 15.55 -13.56 15.27
C LYS A 133 15.08 -12.26 14.58
N ALA A 134 13.76 -12.08 14.43
CA ALA A 134 13.23 -10.85 13.84
C ALA A 134 13.32 -9.71 14.85
N PRO A 135 13.93 -8.57 14.49
CA PRO A 135 14.04 -7.42 15.39
C PRO A 135 12.67 -6.80 15.64
N ALA A 136 12.32 -6.62 16.91
CA ALA A 136 11.12 -5.95 17.37
C ALA A 136 11.37 -4.46 17.65
N ASP A 137 12.58 -4.10 18.13
CA ASP A 137 13.02 -2.71 18.29
C ASP A 137 14.56 -2.64 18.33
N TYR A 138 15.09 -1.44 18.11
CA TYR A 138 16.49 -1.07 18.26
C TYR A 138 16.62 0.00 19.34
N VAL A 139 17.20 -0.35 20.46
CA VAL A 139 17.11 0.44 21.68
C VAL A 139 18.49 0.93 22.12
N SER A 140 18.66 2.26 22.17
CA SER A 140 19.84 2.94 22.72
C SER A 140 19.51 3.53 24.08
N HIS A 141 20.16 3.06 25.14
CA HIS A 141 20.14 3.69 26.45
C HIS A 141 21.24 4.74 26.49
N ILE A 142 20.88 5.96 26.84
CA ILE A 142 21.80 7.11 26.87
C ILE A 142 21.77 7.81 28.19
N SER A 143 22.91 8.35 28.56
CA SER A 143 23.07 9.32 29.68
C SER A 143 23.41 10.68 29.08
N TYR A 144 22.78 11.75 29.58
CA TYR A 144 23.11 13.12 29.20
C TYR A 144 23.20 14.06 30.39
N SER A 145 24.00 15.11 30.25
CA SER A 145 24.13 16.14 31.29
C SER A 145 23.92 17.54 30.73
N LEU A 146 23.06 18.32 31.38
CA LEU A 146 22.76 19.70 31.00
C LEU A 146 23.78 20.70 31.50
N PRO A 147 24.04 21.81 30.78
CA PRO A 147 24.96 22.85 31.23
C PRO A 147 24.46 23.49 32.55
N GLY A 148 25.34 23.63 33.53
CA GLY A 148 25.04 24.18 34.84
C GLY A 148 24.54 23.19 35.88
N GLN A 149 24.29 21.94 35.52
CA GLN A 149 23.90 20.86 36.45
C GLN A 149 24.93 19.72 36.40
N LYS A 150 26.18 20.01 36.72
CA LYS A 150 27.30 19.05 36.58
C LYS A 150 27.12 17.72 37.33
N ASP A 151 26.25 17.68 38.33
CA ASP A 151 26.04 16.49 39.19
C ASP A 151 24.74 15.73 38.85
N SER A 152 23.95 16.20 37.90
CA SER A 152 22.72 15.51 37.47
C SER A 152 22.90 14.85 36.09
N VAL A 153 23.15 13.55 36.12
CA VAL A 153 23.11 12.70 34.92
C VAL A 153 21.68 12.20 34.77
N HIS A 154 21.09 12.44 33.59
CA HIS A 154 19.78 11.98 33.25
C HIS A 154 19.89 10.79 32.31
N ASN A 155 19.11 9.73 32.55
CA ASN A 155 19.09 8.53 31.73
C ASN A 155 17.80 8.53 30.87
N GLU A 156 17.96 8.26 29.61
CA GLU A 156 16.85 8.16 28.64
C GLU A 156 17.04 7.00 27.66
N CYS A 157 15.98 6.67 26.96
CA CYS A 157 15.95 5.58 25.99
C CYS A 157 15.48 6.12 24.64
N ILE A 158 16.25 5.83 23.60
CA ILE A 158 15.91 6.16 22.20
C ILE A 158 15.67 4.85 21.46
N SER A 159 14.52 4.75 20.76
CA SER A 159 14.24 3.62 19.89
C SER A 159 13.53 4.07 18.62
N MET A 160 13.22 3.14 17.70
CA MET A 160 12.67 3.47 16.38
C MET A 160 11.40 4.34 16.40
N ASN A 161 10.55 4.18 17.43
CA ASN A 161 9.32 4.98 17.57
C ASN A 161 9.29 5.80 18.87
N ARG A 162 10.40 5.86 19.59
CA ARG A 162 10.58 6.64 20.82
C ARG A 162 11.76 7.57 20.67
N ILE A 163 11.47 8.80 20.30
CA ILE A 163 12.47 9.85 20.11
C ILE A 163 12.84 10.50 21.44
N PHE A 164 14.10 10.92 21.57
CA PHE A 164 14.54 11.78 22.66
C PHE A 164 14.55 13.24 22.22
N THR A 165 14.01 14.11 23.05
CA THR A 165 13.94 15.55 22.76
C THR A 165 14.43 16.36 23.95
N THR A 166 15.44 17.19 23.72
CA THR A 166 15.97 18.12 24.72
C THR A 166 16.45 19.42 24.07
N GLN A 167 16.20 20.55 24.69
CA GLN A 167 16.61 21.91 24.24
C GLN A 167 16.34 22.21 22.75
N GLY A 168 15.28 21.64 22.18
CA GLY A 168 14.92 21.82 20.77
C GLY A 168 15.59 20.83 19.81
N PHE A 169 16.59 20.07 20.28
CA PHE A 169 17.18 18.96 19.54
C PHE A 169 16.35 17.70 19.68
N ARG A 170 16.23 16.94 18.60
CA ARG A 170 15.53 15.66 18.54
C ARG A 170 16.47 14.59 18.01
N PHE A 171 16.50 13.45 18.71
CA PHE A 171 17.38 12.32 18.42
C PHE A 171 16.56 11.12 18.06
N TYR A 172 16.95 10.45 16.98
CA TYR A 172 16.25 9.33 16.37
C TYR A 172 17.20 8.17 16.18
N GLN A 173 16.78 6.94 16.47
CA GLN A 173 17.55 5.75 16.16
C GLN A 173 17.62 5.57 14.62
N SER A 174 18.81 5.53 14.06
CA SER A 174 19.04 5.42 12.63
C SER A 174 19.68 4.10 12.22
N SER A 175 20.81 3.77 12.84
CA SER A 175 21.58 2.57 12.54
C SER A 175 22.37 2.15 13.78
N PHE A 176 23.16 1.09 13.65
CA PHE A 176 24.07 0.61 14.70
C PHE A 176 25.33 -0.01 14.09
N ASP A 177 26.37 -0.18 14.88
CA ASP A 177 27.61 -0.79 14.43
C ASP A 177 27.46 -2.31 14.30
N GLU A 178 28.20 -2.94 13.38
CA GLU A 178 28.17 -4.38 13.15
C GLU A 178 28.53 -5.21 14.41
N ASP A 179 29.33 -4.64 15.31
CA ASP A 179 29.69 -5.25 16.59
C ASP A 179 28.57 -5.16 17.65
N GLY A 180 27.48 -4.47 17.35
CA GLY A 180 26.34 -4.26 18.25
C GLY A 180 26.64 -3.36 19.46
N GLN A 181 27.79 -2.66 19.50
CA GLN A 181 28.18 -1.84 20.64
C GLN A 181 28.04 -0.32 20.41
N GLY A 182 27.90 0.10 19.16
CA GLY A 182 27.71 1.50 18.79
C GLY A 182 26.34 1.79 18.22
N SER A 183 25.87 3.02 18.42
CA SER A 183 24.59 3.51 17.92
C SER A 183 24.78 4.76 17.07
N TRP A 184 24.10 4.78 15.92
CA TRP A 184 24.00 5.94 15.05
C TRP A 184 22.66 6.61 15.24
N LEU A 185 22.68 7.86 15.66
CA LEU A 185 21.49 8.68 15.84
C LEU A 185 21.42 9.75 14.76
N THR A 186 20.25 9.92 14.17
CA THR A 186 19.94 11.14 13.41
C THR A 186 19.56 12.23 14.37
N VAL A 187 20.15 13.42 14.21
CA VAL A 187 19.89 14.60 15.02
C VAL A 187 19.20 15.65 14.17
N ASN A 188 18.10 16.21 14.68
CA ASN A 188 17.39 17.29 14.02
C ASN A 188 17.14 18.44 15.00
N TYR A 189 17.46 19.66 14.58
CA TYR A 189 17.15 20.89 15.27
C TYR A 189 16.30 21.79 14.38
N ASP A 190 15.00 21.78 14.59
CA ASP A 190 14.04 22.63 13.88
C ASP A 190 12.86 22.99 14.80
N PRO A 191 13.08 23.82 15.82
CA PRO A 191 12.04 24.13 16.80
C PRO A 191 10.93 25.03 16.24
N TRP A 192 11.20 25.84 15.23
CA TRP A 192 10.25 26.81 14.68
C TRP A 192 9.59 26.35 13.39
N GLY A 193 10.36 25.83 12.43
CA GLY A 193 9.83 25.40 11.13
C GLY A 193 8.82 24.27 11.28
N THR A 194 9.13 23.26 12.08
CA THR A 194 8.19 22.15 12.39
C THR A 194 6.90 22.66 13.03
N ARG A 195 6.94 23.58 13.99
CA ARG A 195 5.75 24.13 14.67
C ARG A 195 4.85 24.89 13.69
N VAL A 196 5.44 25.74 12.85
CA VAL A 196 4.71 26.51 11.83
C VAL A 196 4.08 25.59 10.79
N THR A 197 4.85 24.61 10.29
CA THR A 197 4.35 23.62 9.32
C THR A 197 3.19 22.82 9.89
N TYR A 198 3.28 22.34 11.13
CA TYR A 198 2.21 21.58 11.79
C TYR A 198 0.95 22.44 12.03
N SER A 199 1.13 23.73 12.37
CA SER A 199 -0.01 24.66 12.44
C SER A 199 -0.71 24.78 11.08
N GLY A 200 0.07 24.78 9.99
CA GLY A 200 -0.43 24.70 8.62
C GLY A 200 -1.21 23.42 8.32
N TYR A 201 -0.72 22.24 8.76
CA TYR A 201 -1.42 20.97 8.61
C TYR A 201 -2.77 20.92 9.34
N ILE A 202 -2.79 21.39 10.58
CA ILE A 202 -4.02 21.50 11.38
C ILE A 202 -5.02 22.43 10.68
N LEU A 203 -4.56 23.62 10.25
CA LEU A 203 -5.41 24.59 9.55
C LEU A 203 -5.93 24.02 8.22
N LEU A 204 -5.13 23.27 7.51
CA LEU A 204 -5.53 22.59 6.27
C LEU A 204 -6.62 21.54 6.54
N GLY A 205 -6.44 20.68 7.54
CA GLY A 205 -7.44 19.71 7.95
C GLY A 205 -8.78 20.35 8.32
N ILE A 206 -8.73 21.41 9.14
CA ILE A 206 -9.92 22.18 9.51
C ILE A 206 -10.59 22.79 8.27
N SER A 207 -9.80 23.40 7.37
CA SER A 207 -10.34 24.03 6.16
C SER A 207 -11.02 23.04 5.22
N MET A 208 -10.43 21.84 5.07
CA MET A 208 -10.99 20.76 4.25
C MET A 208 -12.31 20.22 4.83
N ILE A 209 -12.39 20.08 6.17
CA ILE A 209 -13.63 19.74 6.86
C ILE A 209 -14.69 20.83 6.65
N LEU A 210 -14.31 22.10 6.80
CA LEU A 210 -15.22 23.22 6.54
C LEU A 210 -15.74 23.25 5.09
N LEU A 211 -14.91 22.90 4.10
CA LEU A 211 -15.32 22.80 2.70
C LEU A 211 -16.38 21.71 2.48
N LEU A 212 -16.33 20.60 3.23
CA LEU A 212 -17.34 19.53 3.17
C LEU A 212 -18.65 19.93 3.88
N PHE A 213 -18.58 20.65 5.00
CA PHE A 213 -19.76 20.95 5.84
C PHE A 213 -20.36 22.35 5.63
N CYS A 214 -19.72 23.22 4.86
CA CYS A 214 -20.22 24.57 4.60
C CYS A 214 -21.61 24.56 3.92
N ARG A 215 -22.59 25.23 4.53
CA ARG A 215 -23.99 25.28 4.03
C ARG A 215 -24.12 25.84 2.61
N GLN A 216 -23.29 26.81 2.24
CA GLN A 216 -23.26 27.44 0.91
C GLN A 216 -22.16 26.85 -0.01
N GLY A 217 -21.45 25.82 0.45
CA GLY A 217 -20.35 25.17 -0.28
C GLY A 217 -20.82 24.40 -1.50
N GLU A 218 -19.95 24.30 -2.50
CA GLU A 218 -20.22 23.52 -3.74
C GLU A 218 -20.52 22.05 -3.46
N PHE A 219 -19.85 21.45 -2.46
CA PHE A 219 -20.11 20.05 -2.05
C PHE A 219 -21.56 19.84 -1.62
N ARG A 220 -22.12 20.72 -0.81
CA ARG A 220 -23.52 20.66 -0.36
C ARG A 220 -24.52 20.95 -1.47
N LYS A 221 -24.20 21.85 -2.41
CA LYS A 221 -25.00 22.08 -3.61
C LYS A 221 -25.06 20.83 -4.49
N LEU A 222 -23.92 20.15 -4.68
CA LEU A 222 -23.85 18.87 -5.39
C LEU A 222 -24.67 17.79 -4.69
N LEU A 223 -24.52 17.65 -3.36
CA LEU A 223 -25.26 16.67 -2.56
C LEU A 223 -26.78 16.84 -2.65
N ASN A 224 -27.25 18.08 -2.74
CA ASN A 224 -28.68 18.43 -2.80
C ASN A 224 -29.22 18.56 -4.25
N HIS A 225 -28.41 18.26 -5.26
CA HIS A 225 -28.82 18.42 -6.65
C HIS A 225 -30.00 17.46 -6.99
N PRO A 226 -31.04 17.92 -7.68
CA PRO A 226 -32.26 17.14 -7.97
C PRO A 226 -31.97 15.80 -8.64
N LEU A 227 -31.00 15.74 -9.56
CA LEU A 227 -30.59 14.51 -10.28
C LEU A 227 -29.96 13.46 -9.36
N LEU A 228 -29.59 13.79 -8.11
CA LEU A 228 -28.94 12.90 -7.15
C LEU A 228 -29.88 12.41 -6.03
N LYS A 229 -31.18 12.76 -6.03
CA LYS A 229 -32.13 12.56 -4.89
C LYS A 229 -33.03 11.32 -4.97
N LYS A 230 -32.62 10.14 -5.43
CA LYS A 230 -33.49 8.92 -5.34
C LYS A 230 -32.77 7.69 -4.80
N GLY A 231 -33.34 7.01 -3.77
CA GLY A 231 -33.01 5.63 -3.36
C GLY A 231 -33.11 5.34 -1.85
N GLY A 232 -33.86 4.33 -1.46
CA GLY A 232 -34.10 3.86 -0.09
C GLY A 232 -33.47 2.48 0.23
N LEU A 233 -33.39 2.14 1.51
CA LEU A 233 -32.67 1.00 2.11
C LEU A 233 -33.46 -0.33 2.13
N PHE A 234 -32.81 -1.49 1.95
CA PHE A 234 -33.26 -2.80 2.48
C PHE A 234 -32.14 -3.84 2.65
N ILE A 235 -32.37 -4.88 3.52
CA ILE A 235 -31.42 -5.78 4.16
C ILE A 235 -31.62 -7.26 3.73
N LEU A 236 -30.52 -7.99 3.53
CA LEU A 236 -30.07 -9.36 3.79
C LEU A 236 -30.87 -10.64 3.43
N PHE A 237 -30.18 -11.68 2.92
CA PHE A 237 -30.11 -13.07 3.46
C PHE A 237 -29.06 -13.97 2.76
N LEU A 238 -28.56 -14.97 3.49
CA LEU A 238 -27.43 -15.87 3.18
C LEU A 238 -27.87 -17.21 2.54
N PHE A 239 -27.01 -17.83 1.71
CA PHE A 239 -27.04 -19.28 1.43
C PHE A 239 -25.65 -19.91 1.23
N TYR A 240 -25.54 -21.17 1.63
CA TYR A 240 -24.35 -22.02 1.75
C TYR A 240 -24.30 -23.06 0.63
N LEU A 241 -23.15 -23.31 0.02
CA LEU A 241 -22.96 -24.42 -0.93
C LEU A 241 -21.53 -25.01 -0.84
N THR A 242 -21.47 -26.29 -0.50
CA THR A 242 -20.29 -27.13 -0.51
C THR A 242 -20.31 -28.09 -1.70
N GLY A 243 -19.18 -28.27 -2.36
CA GLY A 243 -18.98 -29.28 -3.38
C GLY A 243 -17.57 -29.87 -3.32
N THR A 244 -17.47 -31.19 -3.17
CA THR A 244 -16.22 -31.96 -3.16
C THR A 244 -16.05 -32.70 -4.48
N MET A 245 -14.83 -32.69 -5.04
CA MET A 245 -14.42 -33.61 -6.11
C MET A 245 -13.18 -34.40 -5.68
N GLN A 246 -13.23 -35.68 -5.93
CA GLN A 246 -12.22 -36.68 -5.56
C GLN A 246 -11.60 -37.26 -6.84
N ALA A 247 -10.27 -37.31 -6.92
CA ALA A 247 -9.54 -38.01 -7.98
C ALA A 247 -8.58 -39.02 -7.35
N GLN A 248 -8.55 -40.21 -7.90
CA GLN A 248 -7.84 -41.39 -7.40
C GLN A 248 -6.51 -41.57 -8.18
N GLN A 249 -5.39 -41.68 -7.48
CA GLN A 249 -4.07 -42.06 -8.04
C GLN A 249 -3.29 -42.94 -7.07
N THR A 250 -2.31 -43.68 -7.60
CA THR A 250 -1.42 -44.65 -6.95
C THR A 250 -0.82 -44.14 -5.63
N PRO A 251 -0.74 -45.00 -4.58
CA PRO A 251 -0.41 -44.53 -3.24
C PRO A 251 1.08 -44.28 -3.05
N LEU A 252 1.46 -43.00 -2.98
CA LEU A 252 2.70 -42.58 -2.32
C LEU A 252 2.64 -42.96 -0.84
N ARG A 253 3.76 -43.38 -0.24
CA ARG A 253 3.83 -43.62 1.20
C ARG A 253 3.75 -42.27 1.94
N VAL A 254 2.69 -42.10 2.70
CA VAL A 254 2.39 -40.86 3.47
C VAL A 254 1.70 -41.23 4.77
N LEU A 255 1.65 -40.27 5.73
CA LEU A 255 0.82 -40.42 6.91
C LEU A 255 -0.66 -40.57 6.53
N ASN A 256 -1.40 -41.30 7.32
CA ASN A 256 -2.86 -41.32 7.16
C ASN A 256 -3.46 -39.93 7.45
N LYS A 257 -4.67 -39.68 6.95
CA LYS A 257 -5.30 -38.37 7.04
C LYS A 257 -5.52 -37.92 8.49
N ILE A 258 -5.87 -38.83 9.39
CA ILE A 258 -6.11 -38.50 10.82
C ILE A 258 -4.83 -38.04 11.50
N GLN A 259 -3.71 -38.72 11.25
CA GLN A 259 -2.39 -38.31 11.75
C GLN A 259 -1.93 -36.99 11.15
N ALA A 260 -2.17 -36.76 9.85
CA ALA A 260 -1.86 -35.52 9.18
C ALA A 260 -2.70 -34.35 9.73
N ASP A 261 -3.99 -34.55 10.00
CA ASP A 261 -4.87 -33.54 10.59
C ASP A 261 -4.46 -33.21 12.05
N SER A 262 -3.97 -34.20 12.82
CA SER A 262 -3.38 -33.94 14.13
C SER A 262 -2.07 -33.16 14.05
N LEU A 263 -1.19 -33.53 13.10
CA LEU A 263 0.07 -32.82 12.85
C LEU A 263 -0.16 -31.38 12.41
N ALA A 264 -1.22 -31.11 11.63
CA ALA A 264 -1.61 -29.78 11.17
C ALA A 264 -1.77 -28.74 12.29
N GLN A 265 -2.20 -29.19 13.49
CA GLN A 265 -2.47 -28.35 14.66
C GLN A 265 -1.23 -28.13 15.54
N GLN A 266 -0.17 -28.91 15.36
CA GLN A 266 1.07 -28.74 16.11
C GLN A 266 1.67 -27.39 15.83
N GLN A 267 2.29 -26.79 16.85
CA GLN A 267 2.83 -25.43 16.73
C GLN A 267 4.35 -25.49 16.49
N VAL A 268 4.80 -24.65 15.56
CA VAL A 268 6.20 -24.55 15.18
C VAL A 268 6.57 -23.07 15.00
N ILE A 269 7.86 -22.76 15.04
CA ILE A 269 8.37 -21.43 14.66
C ILE A 269 8.64 -21.43 13.16
N TYR A 270 8.03 -20.49 12.45
CA TYR A 270 8.20 -20.31 11.02
C TYR A 270 8.04 -18.85 10.61
N HIS A 271 9.00 -18.31 9.84
CA HIS A 271 9.07 -16.89 9.46
C HIS A 271 8.89 -15.95 10.68
N ASP A 272 9.69 -16.25 11.70
CA ASP A 272 9.79 -15.45 12.92
C ASP A 272 8.46 -15.27 13.69
N ARG A 273 7.56 -16.26 13.60
CA ARG A 273 6.35 -16.34 14.45
C ARG A 273 5.98 -17.79 14.77
N VAL A 274 5.23 -17.95 15.84
CA VAL A 274 4.59 -19.23 16.13
C VAL A 274 3.42 -19.44 15.16
N VAL A 275 3.38 -20.60 14.51
CA VAL A 275 2.35 -20.95 13.53
C VAL A 275 1.90 -22.40 13.71
N PRO A 276 0.67 -22.76 13.30
CA PRO A 276 0.32 -24.15 13.09
C PRO A 276 1.20 -24.79 12.01
N PHE A 277 1.57 -26.05 12.18
CA PHE A 277 2.37 -26.81 11.20
C PHE A 277 1.76 -26.78 9.79
N ASN A 278 0.44 -26.70 9.69
CA ASN A 278 -0.28 -26.50 8.42
C ASN A 278 0.25 -25.28 7.63
N THR A 279 0.55 -24.16 8.29
CA THR A 279 1.04 -22.95 7.63
C THR A 279 2.39 -23.18 6.97
N LEU A 280 3.33 -23.80 7.69
CA LEU A 280 4.64 -24.20 7.17
C LEU A 280 4.51 -25.21 6.03
N ALA A 281 3.70 -26.27 6.23
CA ALA A 281 3.51 -27.33 5.24
C ALA A 281 2.91 -26.79 3.92
N ARG A 282 1.93 -25.90 4.00
CA ARG A 282 1.31 -25.25 2.82
C ARG A 282 2.31 -24.40 2.05
N ASP A 283 3.14 -23.64 2.74
CA ASP A 283 4.14 -22.80 2.08
C ASP A 283 5.20 -23.65 1.40
N PHE A 284 5.69 -24.70 2.05
CA PHE A 284 6.61 -25.69 1.50
C PHE A 284 6.06 -26.29 0.20
N VAL A 285 4.87 -26.87 0.23
CA VAL A 285 4.26 -27.52 -0.94
C VAL A 285 4.01 -26.51 -2.05
N LYS A 286 3.53 -25.30 -1.74
CA LYS A 286 3.28 -24.26 -2.72
C LYS A 286 4.56 -23.75 -3.37
N LYS A 287 5.64 -23.56 -2.62
CA LYS A 287 6.95 -23.16 -3.17
C LYS A 287 7.51 -24.22 -4.12
N LEU A 288 7.41 -25.50 -3.76
CA LEU A 288 7.92 -26.58 -4.60
C LEU A 288 7.07 -26.78 -5.86
N THR A 289 5.75 -26.91 -5.71
CA THR A 289 4.86 -27.40 -6.78
C THR A 289 4.09 -26.30 -7.50
N GLY A 290 4.07 -25.08 -6.98
CA GLY A 290 3.18 -24.00 -7.41
C GLY A 290 1.72 -24.19 -6.99
N LYS A 291 1.38 -25.30 -6.31
CA LYS A 291 0.01 -25.66 -5.88
C LYS A 291 0.00 -25.94 -4.38
N ILE A 292 -1.17 -25.81 -3.75
CA ILE A 292 -1.34 -26.06 -2.31
C ILE A 292 -1.45 -27.57 -2.02
N TYR A 293 -2.07 -28.32 -2.93
CA TYR A 293 -2.26 -29.77 -2.83
C TYR A 293 -1.47 -30.46 -3.93
N TYR A 294 -0.92 -31.61 -3.63
CA TYR A 294 -0.15 -32.40 -4.59
C TYR A 294 -0.76 -33.80 -4.73
N LYS A 295 -1.21 -34.17 -5.94
CA LYS A 295 -1.84 -35.47 -6.25
C LYS A 295 -2.96 -35.88 -5.25
N GLY A 296 -3.76 -34.92 -4.78
CA GLY A 296 -4.83 -35.14 -3.80
C GLY A 296 -4.39 -35.27 -2.35
N LEU A 297 -3.08 -35.23 -2.08
CA LEU A 297 -2.51 -35.25 -0.73
C LEU A 297 -2.58 -33.86 -0.09
N THR A 298 -2.77 -33.83 1.24
CA THR A 298 -2.68 -32.59 2.00
C THR A 298 -1.23 -32.14 2.16
N PRO A 299 -0.98 -30.84 2.42
CA PRO A 299 0.38 -30.33 2.63
C PRO A 299 1.16 -31.09 3.71
N GLU A 300 0.48 -31.46 4.80
CA GLU A 300 1.06 -32.20 5.92
C GLU A 300 1.48 -33.61 5.50
N GLN A 301 0.66 -34.26 4.68
CA GLN A 301 1.00 -35.57 4.12
C GLN A 301 2.23 -35.50 3.20
N VAL A 302 2.34 -34.43 2.43
CA VAL A 302 3.48 -34.23 1.52
C VAL A 302 4.77 -34.01 2.30
N ILE A 303 4.80 -33.06 3.25
CA ILE A 303 6.01 -32.79 4.02
C ILE A 303 6.39 -33.95 4.92
N SER A 304 5.42 -34.63 5.53
CA SER A 304 5.70 -35.86 6.31
C SER A 304 6.22 -37.00 5.44
N GLY A 305 5.78 -37.07 4.19
CA GLY A 305 6.32 -38.02 3.21
C GLY A 305 7.80 -37.79 2.94
N TRP A 306 8.21 -36.53 2.76
CA TRP A 306 9.64 -36.17 2.61
C TRP A 306 10.47 -36.49 3.85
N ILE A 307 9.91 -36.33 5.07
CA ILE A 307 10.60 -36.61 6.32
C ILE A 307 10.75 -38.12 6.55
N LEU A 308 9.67 -38.90 6.35
CA LEU A 308 9.59 -40.29 6.73
C LEU A 308 10.06 -41.23 5.63
N TYR A 309 9.93 -40.82 4.35
CA TYR A 309 10.21 -41.67 3.18
C TYR A 309 11.03 -40.94 2.09
N PRO A 310 12.16 -40.29 2.43
CA PRO A 310 12.90 -39.42 1.52
C PRO A 310 13.29 -40.11 0.21
N ASP A 311 13.72 -41.38 0.23
CA ASP A 311 14.14 -42.08 -0.97
C ASP A 311 13.03 -42.32 -2.01
N SER A 312 11.77 -42.42 -1.55
CA SER A 312 10.62 -42.52 -2.44
C SER A 312 10.27 -41.14 -3.03
N TRP A 313 10.42 -40.07 -2.23
CA TRP A 313 10.06 -38.72 -2.62
C TRP A 313 11.12 -38.04 -3.49
N LYS A 314 12.40 -38.41 -3.42
CA LYS A 314 13.46 -37.90 -4.30
C LYS A 314 13.17 -38.15 -5.78
N ASN A 315 12.47 -39.24 -6.08
CA ASN A 315 12.11 -39.66 -7.44
C ASN A 315 10.73 -39.08 -7.88
N GLU A 316 10.06 -38.33 -7.02
CA GLU A 316 8.75 -37.76 -7.35
C GLU A 316 8.90 -36.43 -8.09
N PRO A 317 8.27 -36.25 -9.31
CA PRO A 317 8.37 -35.02 -10.09
C PRO A 317 7.49 -33.92 -9.48
N MET A 318 8.02 -33.20 -8.50
CA MET A 318 7.26 -32.15 -7.80
C MET A 318 7.91 -30.77 -7.80
N ILE A 319 9.17 -30.65 -8.24
CA ILE A 319 9.85 -29.35 -8.31
C ILE A 319 9.41 -28.63 -9.58
N TYR A 320 8.52 -27.67 -9.44
CA TYR A 320 8.00 -26.87 -10.56
C TYR A 320 9.06 -25.88 -11.05
N ILE A 321 9.47 -26.02 -12.32
CA ILE A 321 10.40 -25.14 -13.01
C ILE A 321 9.62 -24.40 -14.10
N LYS A 322 9.65 -23.07 -14.09
CA LYS A 322 8.87 -22.23 -15.00
C LYS A 322 9.61 -21.88 -16.30
N SER A 323 10.95 -21.85 -16.25
CA SER A 323 11.79 -21.39 -17.38
C SER A 323 11.97 -22.48 -18.45
N PRO A 324 11.57 -22.23 -19.72
CA PRO A 324 11.84 -23.17 -20.82
C PRO A 324 13.33 -23.35 -21.08
N GLU A 325 14.16 -22.32 -20.87
CA GLU A 325 15.61 -22.37 -21.04
C GLU A 325 16.22 -23.37 -20.04
N LEU A 326 15.72 -23.37 -18.80
CA LEU A 326 16.19 -24.28 -17.76
C LEU A 326 15.72 -25.75 -18.02
N HIS A 327 14.53 -25.92 -18.61
CA HIS A 327 14.06 -27.25 -19.06
C HIS A 327 15.01 -27.84 -20.10
N HIS A 328 15.41 -27.02 -21.08
CA HIS A 328 16.35 -27.47 -22.13
C HIS A 328 17.71 -27.83 -21.56
N LEU A 329 18.22 -27.04 -20.64
CA LEU A 329 19.52 -27.23 -19.99
C LEU A 329 19.56 -28.51 -19.14
N LEU A 330 18.43 -28.82 -18.48
CA LEU A 330 18.29 -30.01 -17.64
C LEU A 330 17.82 -31.26 -18.40
N GLY A 331 17.35 -31.10 -19.66
CA GLY A 331 16.78 -32.18 -20.45
C GLY A 331 15.44 -32.70 -19.93
N LEU A 332 14.60 -31.77 -19.37
CA LEU A 332 13.31 -32.13 -18.79
C LEU A 332 12.22 -32.21 -19.85
N GLU A 333 11.44 -33.28 -19.85
CA GLU A 333 10.26 -33.43 -20.70
C GLU A 333 9.01 -32.73 -20.16
N SER A 334 8.98 -32.40 -18.87
CA SER A 334 7.87 -31.75 -18.18
C SER A 334 8.30 -30.53 -17.41
N SER A 335 7.31 -29.69 -17.01
CA SER A 335 7.55 -28.53 -16.14
C SER A 335 7.86 -28.92 -14.68
N TYR A 336 7.85 -30.20 -14.36
CA TYR A 336 8.15 -30.70 -13.03
C TYR A 336 9.38 -31.62 -13.08
N ALA A 337 10.40 -31.26 -12.29
CA ALA A 337 11.62 -32.04 -12.11
C ALA A 337 11.53 -32.90 -10.85
N ARG A 338 12.25 -34.01 -10.86
CA ARG A 338 12.56 -34.77 -9.66
C ARG A 338 13.80 -34.18 -8.99
N LEU A 339 13.98 -34.43 -7.70
CA LEU A 339 15.22 -34.00 -7.06
C LEU A 339 16.44 -34.67 -7.72
N THR A 340 16.33 -35.96 -8.10
CA THR A 340 17.36 -36.72 -8.80
C THR A 340 17.73 -36.16 -10.17
N ASP A 341 16.82 -35.44 -10.87
CA ASP A 341 17.12 -34.85 -12.18
C ASP A 341 18.07 -33.62 -12.07
N LEU A 342 18.18 -33.04 -10.88
CA LEU A 342 19.01 -31.87 -10.59
C LEU A 342 20.42 -32.23 -10.11
N PHE A 343 20.71 -33.52 -9.88
CA PHE A 343 22.01 -34.01 -9.44
C PHE A 343 22.57 -35.05 -10.41
N ASP A 344 23.87 -35.02 -10.58
CA ASP A 344 24.63 -36.07 -11.26
C ASP A 344 25.58 -36.70 -10.21
N GLY A 345 25.11 -37.79 -9.61
CA GLY A 345 25.72 -38.32 -8.40
C GLY A 345 25.69 -37.28 -7.26
N PRO A 346 26.86 -36.93 -6.69
CA PRO A 346 26.92 -35.89 -5.64
C PRO A 346 26.97 -34.45 -6.20
N VAL A 347 27.08 -34.27 -7.52
CA VAL A 347 27.30 -32.95 -8.13
C VAL A 347 25.98 -32.30 -8.54
N TYR A 348 25.75 -31.07 -8.08
CA TYR A 348 24.61 -30.30 -8.48
C TYR A 348 24.77 -29.73 -9.90
N ARG A 349 23.89 -30.11 -10.81
CA ARG A 349 23.99 -29.82 -12.25
C ARG A 349 23.97 -28.33 -12.59
N LEU A 350 23.28 -27.51 -11.79
CA LEU A 350 23.15 -26.07 -12.03
C LEU A 350 24.33 -25.24 -11.49
N GLN A 351 25.24 -25.82 -10.71
CA GLN A 351 26.34 -25.12 -10.06
C GLN A 351 27.25 -24.36 -11.03
N LYS A 352 27.65 -25.00 -12.15
CA LYS A 352 28.50 -24.34 -13.17
C LYS A 352 27.78 -23.21 -13.87
N THR A 353 26.51 -23.39 -14.23
CA THR A 353 25.71 -22.39 -14.92
C THR A 353 25.42 -21.19 -13.98
N TRP A 354 25.19 -21.46 -12.70
CA TRP A 354 25.05 -20.41 -11.69
C TRP A 354 26.30 -19.54 -11.59
N GLN A 355 27.49 -20.15 -11.53
CA GLN A 355 28.75 -19.39 -11.47
C GLN A 355 28.96 -18.48 -12.70
N GLN A 356 28.49 -18.89 -13.88
CA GLN A 356 28.57 -18.11 -15.12
C GLN A 356 27.54 -16.96 -15.19
N GLU A 357 26.40 -17.14 -14.54
CA GLU A 357 25.29 -16.18 -14.54
C GLU A 357 25.26 -15.30 -13.28
N GLN A 358 26.08 -15.60 -12.28
CA GLN A 358 26.15 -14.85 -11.04
C GLN A 358 26.51 -13.37 -11.30
N GLY A 359 25.70 -12.47 -10.74
CA GLY A 359 25.85 -11.01 -10.96
C GLY A 359 25.18 -10.48 -12.23
N LYS A 360 24.61 -11.34 -13.09
CA LYS A 360 23.82 -10.92 -14.25
C LYS A 360 22.34 -10.86 -13.90
N SER A 361 21.65 -9.81 -14.32
CA SER A 361 20.19 -9.68 -14.19
C SER A 361 19.44 -10.43 -15.32
N SER A 362 19.84 -11.70 -15.60
CA SER A 362 19.24 -12.50 -16.66
C SER A 362 18.00 -13.28 -16.16
N LYS A 363 17.08 -13.63 -17.07
CA LYS A 363 15.93 -14.49 -16.75
C LYS A 363 16.39 -15.88 -16.32
N LEU A 364 17.50 -16.36 -16.87
CA LEU A 364 18.09 -17.64 -16.53
C LEU A 364 18.66 -17.64 -15.11
N ALA A 365 19.39 -16.58 -14.72
CA ALA A 365 19.90 -16.44 -13.36
C ALA A 365 18.78 -16.50 -12.31
N LYS A 366 17.67 -15.76 -12.54
CA LYS A 366 16.50 -15.82 -11.66
C LYS A 366 15.88 -17.21 -11.59
N ALA A 367 15.76 -17.92 -12.72
CA ALA A 367 15.19 -19.25 -12.76
C ALA A 367 16.08 -20.29 -12.02
N ILE A 368 17.40 -20.14 -12.11
CA ILE A 368 18.34 -20.97 -11.35
C ILE A 368 18.20 -20.69 -9.86
N GLN A 369 18.18 -19.42 -9.46
CA GLN A 369 18.01 -19.02 -8.06
C GLN A 369 16.69 -19.57 -7.47
N GLU A 370 15.56 -19.42 -8.18
CA GLU A 370 14.26 -19.98 -7.77
C GLU A 370 14.31 -21.51 -7.62
N THR A 371 15.11 -22.19 -8.44
CA THR A 371 15.27 -23.65 -8.38
C THR A 371 16.18 -24.05 -7.21
N ASP A 372 17.27 -23.30 -6.98
CA ASP A 372 18.18 -23.50 -5.86
C ASP A 372 17.45 -23.33 -4.51
N GLU A 373 16.59 -22.32 -4.40
CA GLU A 373 15.76 -22.12 -3.19
C GLU A 373 14.85 -23.34 -2.93
N LYS A 374 14.26 -23.95 -3.97
CA LYS A 374 13.42 -25.13 -3.84
C LYS A 374 14.21 -26.37 -3.42
N VAL A 375 15.38 -26.55 -4.02
CA VAL A 375 16.31 -27.63 -3.63
C VAL A 375 16.79 -27.45 -2.20
N GLY A 376 17.16 -26.21 -1.84
CA GLY A 376 17.56 -25.85 -0.48
C GLY A 376 16.50 -26.18 0.56
N LEU A 377 15.22 -25.89 0.28
CA LEU A 377 14.10 -26.23 1.16
C LEU A 377 13.98 -27.76 1.37
N ILE A 378 14.12 -28.56 0.31
CA ILE A 378 14.08 -30.01 0.43
C ILE A 378 15.25 -30.53 1.29
N LEU A 379 16.45 -30.03 1.04
CA LEU A 379 17.63 -30.40 1.82
C LEU A 379 17.53 -29.99 3.29
N MET A 380 16.91 -28.87 3.58
CA MET A 380 16.64 -28.46 4.96
C MET A 380 15.63 -29.38 5.66
N VAL A 381 14.63 -29.89 4.93
CA VAL A 381 13.67 -30.86 5.46
C VAL A 381 14.38 -32.20 5.74
N GLU A 382 15.22 -32.67 4.82
CA GLU A 382 16.02 -33.91 5.02
C GLU A 382 16.98 -33.81 6.22
N LYS A 383 17.62 -32.65 6.41
CA LYS A 383 18.53 -32.39 7.54
C LYS A 383 17.80 -32.12 8.86
N GLY A 384 16.47 -32.02 8.85
CA GLY A 384 15.67 -31.70 10.04
C GLY A 384 15.80 -30.23 10.51
N THR A 385 16.39 -29.34 9.70
CA THR A 385 16.61 -27.92 10.08
C THR A 385 15.48 -26.98 9.65
N PHE A 386 14.55 -27.45 8.82
CA PHE A 386 13.42 -26.66 8.31
C PHE A 386 12.32 -26.46 9.35
N ILE A 387 12.08 -27.48 10.19
CA ILE A 387 11.05 -27.43 11.22
C ILE A 387 11.70 -27.06 12.56
N GLN A 388 11.32 -25.90 13.08
CA GLN A 388 11.79 -25.43 14.37
C GLN A 388 10.67 -25.62 15.41
N PRO A 389 10.81 -26.60 16.33
CA PRO A 389 9.82 -26.78 17.40
C PRO A 389 9.84 -25.60 18.37
N LEU A 390 8.76 -25.40 19.12
CA LEU A 390 8.74 -24.40 20.17
C LEU A 390 9.74 -24.77 21.27
N PRO A 391 10.50 -23.79 21.80
CA PRO A 391 11.35 -23.98 22.97
C PRO A 391 10.53 -24.43 24.18
N THR A 392 11.06 -25.35 24.93
CA THR A 392 10.43 -25.88 26.15
C THR A 392 10.70 -25.05 27.41
N ASP A 393 11.56 -24.04 27.28
CA ASP A 393 11.98 -23.14 28.37
C ASP A 393 10.99 -22.04 28.74
N GLY A 394 9.84 -22.00 28.06
CA GLY A 394 8.81 -20.96 28.27
C GLY A 394 9.16 -19.58 27.69
N SER A 395 10.26 -19.47 26.96
CA SER A 395 10.68 -18.21 26.31
C SER A 395 9.69 -17.75 25.20
N VAL A 396 8.91 -18.69 24.67
CA VAL A 396 7.92 -18.44 23.61
C VAL A 396 6.54 -18.87 24.10
N GLN A 397 5.57 -17.95 24.02
CA GLN A 397 4.18 -18.30 24.34
C GLN A 397 3.55 -19.05 23.17
N PRO A 398 2.94 -20.23 23.41
CA PRO A 398 2.20 -20.92 22.38
C PRO A 398 0.94 -20.15 22.00
N LEU A 399 0.46 -20.35 20.78
CA LEU A 399 -0.83 -19.85 20.33
C LEU A 399 -1.96 -20.51 21.12
N SER A 400 -3.02 -19.76 21.40
CA SER A 400 -4.25 -20.31 21.95
C SER A 400 -4.94 -21.24 20.94
N GLU A 401 -5.80 -22.12 21.43
CA GLU A 401 -6.57 -23.03 20.57
C GLU A 401 -7.43 -22.27 19.53
N LEU A 402 -7.94 -21.09 19.89
CA LEU A 402 -8.70 -20.24 18.98
C LEU A 402 -7.82 -19.64 17.86
N GLU A 403 -6.61 -19.22 18.17
CA GLU A 403 -5.66 -18.70 17.17
C GLU A 403 -5.26 -19.79 16.18
N VAL A 404 -4.96 -21.00 16.67
CA VAL A 404 -4.68 -22.15 15.81
C VAL A 404 -5.87 -22.45 14.88
N LYS A 405 -7.08 -22.52 15.41
CA LYS A 405 -8.29 -22.76 14.61
C LYS A 405 -8.56 -21.65 13.60
N ALA A 406 -8.36 -20.39 13.99
CA ALA A 406 -8.52 -19.24 13.11
C ALA A 406 -7.54 -19.29 11.95
N GLU A 407 -6.26 -19.61 12.20
CA GLU A 407 -5.24 -19.72 11.16
C GLU A 407 -5.50 -20.92 10.22
N LEU A 408 -5.89 -22.07 10.74
CA LEU A 408 -6.31 -23.21 9.94
C LEU A 408 -7.51 -22.88 9.04
N LEU A 409 -8.50 -22.15 9.56
CA LEU A 409 -9.66 -21.69 8.79
C LEU A 409 -9.24 -20.71 7.68
N TYR A 410 -8.39 -19.73 8.00
CA TYR A 410 -7.85 -18.77 7.04
C TYR A 410 -7.06 -19.48 5.93
N ASN A 411 -6.24 -20.44 6.29
CA ASN A 411 -5.48 -21.26 5.35
C ASN A 411 -6.36 -22.14 4.45
N ARG A 412 -7.46 -22.66 4.98
CA ARG A 412 -8.40 -23.51 4.23
C ARG A 412 -9.17 -22.75 3.15
N ILE A 413 -9.52 -21.48 3.41
CA ILE A 413 -10.33 -20.67 2.51
C ILE A 413 -9.46 -19.69 1.73
N PRO A 414 -9.33 -19.83 0.40
CA PRO A 414 -8.58 -18.88 -0.42
C PRO A 414 -9.43 -17.63 -0.72
N PHE A 415 -9.69 -16.79 0.31
CA PHE A 415 -10.59 -15.64 0.27
C PHE A 415 -10.37 -14.75 -0.97
N SER A 416 -9.13 -14.31 -1.19
CA SER A 416 -8.79 -13.40 -2.30
C SER A 416 -9.04 -14.01 -3.66
N LYS A 417 -8.70 -15.31 -3.83
CA LYS A 417 -8.88 -16.03 -5.10
C LYS A 417 -10.36 -16.18 -5.44
N ILE A 418 -11.18 -16.59 -4.49
CA ILE A 418 -12.63 -16.74 -4.67
C ILE A 418 -13.24 -15.39 -5.05
N LEU A 419 -12.89 -14.34 -4.29
CA LEU A 419 -13.48 -13.01 -4.46
C LEU A 419 -13.09 -12.36 -5.77
N PHE A 420 -11.80 -12.39 -6.20
CA PHE A 420 -11.47 -11.74 -7.46
C PHE A 420 -12.19 -12.39 -8.64
N MET A 421 -12.32 -13.72 -8.65
CA MET A 421 -13.02 -14.45 -9.71
C MET A 421 -14.51 -14.07 -9.73
N ILE A 422 -15.17 -14.10 -8.56
CA ILE A 422 -16.59 -13.76 -8.46
C ILE A 422 -16.82 -12.29 -8.80
N ASN A 423 -16.03 -11.39 -8.20
CA ASN A 423 -16.23 -9.95 -8.37
C ASN A 423 -15.98 -9.51 -9.82
N LEU A 424 -14.94 -10.01 -10.50
CA LEU A 424 -14.72 -9.69 -11.92
C LEU A 424 -15.85 -10.24 -12.80
N SER A 425 -16.28 -11.48 -12.57
CA SER A 425 -17.39 -12.08 -13.35
C SER A 425 -18.70 -11.30 -13.17
N LEU A 426 -19.10 -11.05 -11.92
CA LEU A 426 -20.29 -10.26 -11.62
C LEU A 426 -20.16 -8.80 -12.08
N GLY A 427 -18.95 -8.25 -12.00
CA GLY A 427 -18.63 -6.92 -12.49
C GLY A 427 -18.87 -6.77 -13.98
N VAL A 428 -18.34 -7.69 -14.78
CA VAL A 428 -18.54 -7.71 -16.25
C VAL A 428 -20.02 -7.92 -16.60
N LEU A 429 -20.68 -8.90 -15.97
CA LEU A 429 -22.09 -9.18 -16.24
C LEU A 429 -23.00 -8.00 -15.88
N SER A 430 -22.80 -7.40 -14.70
CA SER A 430 -23.59 -6.25 -14.27
C SER A 430 -23.29 -4.99 -15.09
N PHE A 431 -22.05 -4.82 -15.56
CA PHE A 431 -21.67 -3.74 -16.46
C PHE A 431 -22.29 -3.89 -17.84
N MET A 432 -22.30 -5.10 -18.40
CA MET A 432 -22.99 -5.39 -19.66
C MET A 432 -24.49 -5.11 -19.55
N LEU A 433 -25.12 -5.51 -18.44
CA LEU A 433 -26.53 -5.21 -18.19
C LEU A 433 -26.78 -3.70 -18.09
N LEU A 434 -25.90 -2.96 -17.42
CA LEU A 434 -25.97 -1.50 -17.33
C LEU A 434 -25.87 -0.86 -18.71
N LEU A 435 -24.92 -1.27 -19.54
CA LEU A 435 -24.75 -0.80 -20.92
C LEU A 435 -25.98 -1.12 -21.77
N HIS A 436 -26.45 -2.36 -21.73
CA HIS A 436 -27.63 -2.78 -22.46
C HIS A 436 -28.83 -1.90 -22.13
N ASN A 437 -29.14 -1.73 -20.83
CA ASN A 437 -30.24 -0.87 -20.37
C ASN A 437 -30.03 0.61 -20.72
N SER A 438 -28.78 1.04 -20.87
CA SER A 438 -28.43 2.42 -21.19
C SER A 438 -28.51 2.71 -22.69
N LEU A 439 -28.28 1.71 -23.54
CA LEU A 439 -28.30 1.83 -25.00
C LEU A 439 -29.67 1.53 -25.64
N GLN A 440 -30.63 0.93 -24.89
CA GLN A 440 -31.99 0.70 -25.38
C GLN A 440 -32.67 2.02 -25.69
N ARG A 441 -33.07 2.18 -26.96
CA ARG A 441 -33.78 3.38 -27.50
C ARG A 441 -35.27 3.38 -27.16
N ASN A 442 -35.89 2.21 -27.05
CA ASN A 442 -37.34 2.07 -26.84
C ASN A 442 -37.64 1.89 -25.34
N THR A 443 -38.84 2.30 -24.92
CA THR A 443 -39.33 2.03 -23.57
C THR A 443 -39.34 0.51 -23.36
N PRO A 444 -38.59 -0.01 -22.37
CA PRO A 444 -38.49 -1.46 -22.15
C PRO A 444 -39.87 -2.05 -21.84
N SER A 445 -40.15 -3.23 -22.36
CA SER A 445 -41.39 -3.97 -22.09
C SER A 445 -41.53 -4.24 -20.57
N PRO A 446 -42.76 -4.44 -20.05
CA PRO A 446 -42.97 -4.75 -18.63
C PRO A 446 -42.14 -5.95 -18.16
N LYS A 447 -42.01 -6.99 -18.99
CA LYS A 447 -41.18 -8.18 -18.72
C LYS A 447 -39.70 -7.83 -18.63
N ALA A 448 -39.17 -6.99 -19.55
CA ALA A 448 -37.78 -6.55 -19.52
C ALA A 448 -37.47 -5.69 -18.29
N LYS A 449 -38.39 -4.82 -17.86
CA LYS A 449 -38.27 -4.06 -16.61
C LYS A 449 -38.19 -4.96 -15.37
N THR A 450 -39.04 -6.01 -15.33
CA THR A 450 -39.03 -6.98 -14.22
C THR A 450 -37.71 -7.74 -14.17
N ILE A 451 -37.21 -8.27 -15.31
CA ILE A 451 -35.94 -8.99 -15.41
C ILE A 451 -34.79 -8.09 -14.96
N SER A 452 -34.72 -6.86 -15.44
CA SER A 452 -33.69 -5.90 -15.06
C SER A 452 -33.71 -5.58 -13.54
N ARG A 453 -34.92 -5.43 -12.98
CA ARG A 453 -35.09 -5.18 -11.52
C ARG A 453 -34.66 -6.40 -10.69
N THR A 454 -35.05 -7.60 -11.07
CA THR A 454 -34.67 -8.85 -10.42
C THR A 454 -33.16 -9.07 -10.47
N ALA A 455 -32.53 -8.90 -11.64
CA ALA A 455 -31.09 -8.97 -11.82
C ALA A 455 -30.36 -7.94 -10.94
N GLY A 456 -30.84 -6.69 -10.90
CA GLY A 456 -30.29 -5.65 -10.03
C GLY A 456 -30.36 -6.02 -8.54
N THR A 457 -31.44 -6.68 -8.11
CA THR A 457 -31.57 -7.17 -6.73
C THR A 457 -30.58 -8.29 -6.45
N ILE A 458 -30.42 -9.26 -7.38
CA ILE A 458 -29.46 -10.37 -7.23
C ILE A 458 -28.03 -9.82 -7.13
N PHE A 459 -27.63 -8.90 -7.99
CA PHE A 459 -26.30 -8.27 -7.93
C PHE A 459 -26.11 -7.46 -6.63
N SER A 460 -27.15 -6.79 -6.14
CA SER A 460 -27.05 -6.07 -4.86
C SER A 460 -26.84 -7.00 -3.68
N VAL A 461 -27.55 -8.12 -3.63
CA VAL A 461 -27.35 -9.16 -2.60
C VAL A 461 -25.93 -9.74 -2.71
N ALA A 462 -25.47 -10.06 -3.91
CA ALA A 462 -24.14 -10.57 -4.16
C ALA A 462 -23.04 -9.57 -3.70
N LEU A 463 -23.27 -8.25 -3.88
CA LEU A 463 -22.35 -7.21 -3.42
C LEU A 463 -22.20 -7.22 -1.89
N TYR A 464 -23.32 -7.30 -1.14
CA TYR A 464 -23.27 -7.38 0.31
C TYR A 464 -22.60 -8.67 0.79
N LEU A 465 -22.87 -9.80 0.14
CA LEU A 465 -22.22 -11.07 0.45
C LEU A 465 -20.71 -11.02 0.19
N ALA A 466 -20.29 -10.44 -0.95
CA ALA A 466 -18.88 -10.24 -1.27
C ALA A 466 -18.19 -9.35 -0.21
N PHE A 467 -18.85 -8.27 0.23
CA PHE A 467 -18.33 -7.40 1.29
C PHE A 467 -18.15 -8.15 2.61
N ILE A 468 -19.19 -8.87 3.06
CA ILE A 468 -19.15 -9.63 4.34
C ILE A 468 -18.08 -10.72 4.29
N PHE A 469 -18.01 -11.47 3.18
CA PHE A 469 -17.02 -12.52 3.00
C PHE A 469 -15.59 -11.96 2.99
N HIS A 470 -15.37 -10.80 2.34
CA HIS A 470 -14.08 -10.14 2.34
C HIS A 470 -13.72 -9.59 3.72
N LEU A 471 -14.67 -8.97 4.40
CA LEU A 471 -14.50 -8.47 5.77
C LEU A 471 -14.15 -9.60 6.73
N ALA A 472 -14.80 -10.75 6.61
CA ALA A 472 -14.49 -11.93 7.44
C ALA A 472 -13.04 -12.40 7.23
N GLY A 473 -12.58 -12.52 5.97
CA GLY A 473 -11.19 -12.87 5.67
C GLY A 473 -10.19 -11.82 6.17
N TYR A 474 -10.53 -10.54 6.05
CA TYR A 474 -9.69 -9.44 6.54
C TYR A 474 -9.60 -9.43 8.07
N CYS A 475 -10.72 -9.63 8.78
CA CYS A 475 -10.76 -9.74 10.24
C CYS A 475 -10.00 -10.97 10.77
N LEU A 476 -10.10 -12.12 10.09
CA LEU A 476 -9.30 -13.30 10.43
C LEU A 476 -7.80 -13.01 10.30
N ARG A 477 -7.39 -12.36 9.21
CA ARG A 477 -5.98 -11.97 9.03
C ARG A 477 -5.51 -10.99 10.10
N TRP A 478 -6.36 -10.04 10.49
CA TRP A 478 -6.08 -9.09 11.59
C TRP A 478 -5.89 -9.83 12.91
N TYR A 479 -6.81 -10.74 13.24
CA TYR A 479 -6.76 -11.54 14.47
C TYR A 479 -5.48 -12.41 14.52
N ILE A 480 -5.16 -13.15 13.45
CA ILE A 480 -3.97 -14.00 13.36
C ILE A 480 -2.66 -13.19 13.44
N GLY A 481 -2.63 -12.03 12.80
CA GLY A 481 -1.44 -11.17 12.76
C GLY A 481 -1.27 -10.27 13.99
N GLY A 482 -2.28 -10.18 14.87
CA GLY A 482 -2.28 -9.27 16.03
C GLY A 482 -2.22 -7.78 15.68
N ARG A 483 -2.36 -7.41 14.40
CA ARG A 483 -2.20 -6.06 13.88
C ARG A 483 -3.08 -5.78 12.68
N VAL A 484 -3.36 -4.49 12.43
CA VAL A 484 -4.09 -4.08 11.22
C VAL A 484 -3.30 -4.49 9.98
N PRO A 485 -3.90 -5.24 9.03
CA PRO A 485 -3.20 -5.74 7.83
C PRO A 485 -2.96 -4.63 6.80
N LEU A 486 -1.90 -3.83 6.98
CA LEU A 486 -1.54 -2.68 6.12
C LEU A 486 -0.02 -2.58 5.89
N SER A 487 0.75 -3.62 6.21
CA SER A 487 2.22 -3.57 6.24
C SER A 487 2.89 -3.83 4.89
N ASN A 488 2.23 -4.49 3.98
CA ASN A 488 2.79 -4.84 2.67
C ASN A 488 1.79 -4.61 1.52
N GLY A 489 2.25 -4.75 0.28
CA GLY A 489 1.44 -4.53 -0.91
C GLY A 489 0.21 -5.44 -0.99
N TYR A 490 0.32 -6.70 -0.56
CA TYR A 490 -0.80 -7.62 -0.51
C TYR A 490 -1.91 -7.12 0.43
N GLU A 491 -1.55 -6.73 1.64
CA GLU A 491 -2.48 -6.25 2.67
C GLU A 491 -3.15 -4.93 2.28
N THR A 492 -2.40 -4.00 1.69
CA THR A 492 -2.95 -2.72 1.23
C THR A 492 -3.93 -2.90 0.07
N MET A 493 -3.69 -3.84 -0.85
CA MET A 493 -4.65 -4.19 -1.91
C MET A 493 -5.92 -4.84 -1.35
N GLN A 494 -5.80 -5.71 -0.34
CA GLN A 494 -6.95 -6.29 0.37
C GLN A 494 -7.79 -5.18 1.03
N PHE A 495 -7.14 -4.25 1.72
CA PHE A 495 -7.82 -3.12 2.35
C PHE A 495 -8.48 -2.19 1.31
N MET A 496 -7.80 -1.91 0.21
CA MET A 496 -8.37 -1.12 -0.88
C MET A 496 -9.62 -1.79 -1.47
N ALA A 497 -9.59 -3.10 -1.70
CA ALA A 497 -10.75 -3.85 -2.16
C ALA A 497 -11.91 -3.79 -1.15
N LEU A 498 -11.61 -3.85 0.16
CA LEU A 498 -12.61 -3.69 1.23
C LEU A 498 -13.24 -2.29 1.19
N CYS A 499 -12.43 -1.23 1.05
CA CYS A 499 -12.92 0.14 0.91
C CYS A 499 -13.82 0.31 -0.31
N ILE A 500 -13.43 -0.26 -1.47
CA ILE A 500 -14.22 -0.23 -2.69
C ILE A 500 -15.58 -0.90 -2.49
N LEU A 501 -15.61 -2.10 -1.91
CA LEU A 501 -16.85 -2.81 -1.61
C LEU A 501 -17.72 -2.03 -0.62
N LEU A 502 -17.14 -1.43 0.41
CA LEU A 502 -17.85 -0.59 1.37
C LEU A 502 -18.50 0.63 0.69
N ILE A 503 -17.75 1.36 -0.14
CA ILE A 503 -18.25 2.50 -0.91
C ILE A 503 -19.39 2.04 -1.82
N ALA A 504 -19.21 0.92 -2.50
CA ALA A 504 -20.24 0.35 -3.37
C ALA A 504 -21.51 -0.02 -2.58
N CYS A 505 -21.39 -0.66 -1.43
CA CYS A 505 -22.52 -0.99 -0.55
C CYS A 505 -23.29 0.26 -0.09
N LEU A 506 -22.59 1.35 0.18
CA LEU A 506 -23.20 2.60 0.64
C LEU A 506 -23.91 3.37 -0.50
N LEU A 507 -23.36 3.32 -1.73
CA LEU A 507 -23.76 4.23 -2.80
C LEU A 507 -24.56 3.57 -3.93
N HIS A 508 -24.51 2.23 -4.14
CA HIS A 508 -25.14 1.56 -5.30
C HIS A 508 -26.64 1.77 -5.42
N ARG A 509 -27.35 1.95 -4.30
CA ARG A 509 -28.80 2.22 -4.32
C ARG A 509 -29.13 3.61 -4.82
N ARG A 510 -28.24 4.56 -4.57
CA ARG A 510 -28.39 5.93 -5.06
C ARG A 510 -27.93 6.08 -6.51
N PHE A 511 -26.91 5.31 -6.90
CA PHE A 511 -26.28 5.36 -8.21
C PHE A 511 -26.07 3.95 -8.75
N SER A 512 -26.93 3.52 -9.67
CA SER A 512 -26.94 2.13 -10.19
C SER A 512 -25.63 1.68 -10.83
N PHE A 513 -24.84 2.61 -11.39
CA PHE A 513 -23.53 2.34 -12.01
C PHE A 513 -22.43 2.03 -10.99
N ILE A 514 -22.62 2.39 -9.71
CA ILE A 514 -21.66 2.09 -8.64
C ILE A 514 -21.58 0.57 -8.40
N LEU A 515 -22.66 -0.15 -8.60
CA LEU A 515 -22.70 -1.60 -8.37
C LEU A 515 -21.72 -2.37 -9.27
N PRO A 516 -21.75 -2.27 -10.62
CA PRO A 516 -20.75 -2.93 -11.46
C PRO A 516 -19.33 -2.41 -11.21
N PHE A 517 -19.18 -1.12 -10.88
CA PHE A 517 -17.85 -0.57 -10.58
C PHE A 517 -17.28 -1.09 -9.28
N GLY A 518 -18.11 -1.28 -8.25
CA GLY A 518 -17.71 -1.91 -7.00
C GLY A 518 -17.15 -3.32 -7.22
N PHE A 519 -17.83 -4.11 -8.01
CA PHE A 519 -17.36 -5.44 -8.39
C PHE A 519 -16.07 -5.40 -9.22
N LEU A 520 -16.02 -4.61 -10.29
CA LEU A 520 -14.85 -4.54 -11.17
C LEU A 520 -13.61 -4.06 -10.42
N LEU A 521 -13.71 -2.94 -9.70
CA LEU A 521 -12.56 -2.35 -9.02
C LEU A 521 -12.06 -3.24 -7.88
N SER A 522 -12.97 -3.79 -7.06
CA SER A 522 -12.56 -4.72 -5.99
C SER A 522 -11.97 -6.01 -6.56
N GLY A 523 -12.55 -6.53 -7.63
CA GLY A 523 -12.03 -7.69 -8.35
C GLY A 523 -10.64 -7.43 -8.93
N PHE A 524 -10.40 -6.28 -9.55
CA PHE A 524 -9.06 -5.91 -10.05
C PHE A 524 -8.04 -5.71 -8.93
N ALA A 525 -8.41 -5.06 -7.84
CA ALA A 525 -7.51 -4.89 -6.70
C ALA A 525 -7.07 -6.26 -6.12
N LEU A 526 -8.01 -7.19 -5.96
CA LEU A 526 -7.73 -8.53 -5.48
C LEU A 526 -6.95 -9.37 -6.52
N LEU A 527 -7.22 -9.20 -7.82
CA LEU A 527 -6.46 -9.85 -8.88
C LEU A 527 -5.00 -9.39 -8.88
N VAL A 528 -4.76 -8.08 -8.73
CA VAL A 528 -3.39 -7.53 -8.63
C VAL A 528 -2.66 -8.11 -7.43
N SER A 529 -3.33 -8.22 -6.27
CA SER A 529 -2.74 -8.85 -5.08
C SER A 529 -2.42 -10.33 -5.29
N TYR A 530 -3.17 -11.02 -6.16
CA TYR A 530 -2.99 -12.45 -6.44
C TYR A 530 -1.92 -12.71 -7.52
N LEU A 531 -1.90 -11.92 -8.60
CA LEU A 531 -0.97 -12.07 -9.73
C LEU A 531 0.36 -11.37 -9.50
N GLY A 532 0.36 -10.29 -8.72
CA GLY A 532 1.59 -9.60 -8.32
C GLY A 532 2.46 -10.54 -7.49
N GLN A 533 3.78 -10.38 -7.53
CA GLN A 533 4.72 -11.08 -6.65
C GLN A 533 4.62 -10.55 -5.20
N MET A 534 3.40 -10.23 -4.76
CA MET A 534 3.12 -9.73 -3.43
C MET A 534 3.08 -10.89 -2.46
N ASN A 535 3.85 -10.79 -1.38
CA ASN A 535 3.92 -11.82 -0.37
C ASN A 535 2.63 -11.88 0.47
N PRO A 536 1.83 -12.97 0.41
CA PRO A 536 0.62 -13.13 1.20
C PRO A 536 0.89 -13.60 2.63
N GLN A 537 2.13 -13.91 2.99
CA GLN A 537 2.50 -14.40 4.32
C GLN A 537 2.21 -13.34 5.39
N ILE A 538 1.87 -13.82 6.59
CA ILE A 538 1.75 -12.99 7.78
C ILE A 538 3.10 -13.05 8.49
N THR A 539 3.84 -11.95 8.47
CA THR A 539 5.16 -11.83 9.10
C THR A 539 5.13 -10.80 10.24
N PRO A 540 6.03 -10.86 11.21
CA PRO A 540 6.24 -9.80 12.17
C PRO A 540 6.47 -8.45 11.48
N LEU A 541 6.13 -7.36 12.14
CA LEU A 541 6.39 -6.02 11.61
C LEU A 541 7.85 -5.63 11.81
N MET A 542 8.42 -4.97 10.82
CA MET A 542 9.66 -4.23 11.04
C MET A 542 9.43 -3.11 12.07
N PRO A 543 10.39 -2.84 12.96
CA PRO A 543 10.21 -1.88 14.05
C PRO A 543 9.67 -0.51 13.61
N VAL A 544 10.18 0.02 12.50
CA VAL A 544 9.75 1.33 11.94
C VAL A 544 8.27 1.37 11.53
N LEU A 545 7.68 0.21 11.20
CA LEU A 545 6.28 0.10 10.78
C LEU A 545 5.29 -0.03 11.95
N VAL A 546 5.79 -0.20 13.18
CA VAL A 546 4.96 -0.32 14.40
C VAL A 546 4.52 1.08 14.84
N SER A 547 3.58 1.68 14.11
CA SER A 547 3.08 3.02 14.41
C SER A 547 1.59 3.18 14.08
N PRO A 548 0.76 3.68 15.03
CA PRO A 548 -0.65 4.00 14.75
C PRO A 548 -0.81 5.06 13.65
N TRP A 549 0.10 6.04 13.59
CA TRP A 549 0.10 7.10 12.59
C TRP A 549 0.24 6.55 11.17
N LEU A 550 1.13 5.55 10.99
CA LEU A 550 1.29 4.86 9.70
C LEU A 550 0.01 4.15 9.28
N SER A 551 -0.63 3.41 10.19
CA SER A 551 -1.87 2.68 9.89
C SER A 551 -3.00 3.62 9.46
N ILE A 552 -3.15 4.77 10.14
CA ILE A 552 -4.15 5.79 9.79
C ILE A 552 -3.80 6.43 8.45
N HIS A 553 -2.54 6.81 8.23
CA HIS A 553 -2.03 7.36 6.97
C HIS A 553 -2.39 6.46 5.79
N VAL A 554 -1.97 5.20 5.85
CA VAL A 554 -2.21 4.22 4.76
C VAL A 554 -3.71 4.01 4.53
N SER A 555 -4.52 3.93 5.59
CA SER A 555 -5.97 3.77 5.46
C SER A 555 -6.61 4.93 4.70
N LEU A 556 -6.23 6.16 4.99
CA LEU A 556 -6.76 7.35 4.30
C LEU A 556 -6.31 7.41 2.85
N ILE A 557 -5.05 7.08 2.56
CA ILE A 557 -4.54 7.03 1.18
C ILE A 557 -5.30 5.98 0.36
N MET A 558 -5.50 4.76 0.89
CA MET A 558 -6.23 3.69 0.18
C MET A 558 -7.70 4.06 -0.03
N MET A 559 -8.36 4.69 0.95
CA MET A 559 -9.73 5.20 0.78
C MET A 559 -9.80 6.28 -0.32
N SER A 560 -8.82 7.18 -0.37
CA SER A 560 -8.71 8.17 -1.45
C SER A 560 -8.58 7.49 -2.81
N TYR A 561 -7.66 6.56 -2.97
CA TYR A 561 -7.43 5.86 -4.24
C TYR A 561 -8.65 5.08 -4.70
N ALA A 562 -9.40 4.47 -3.78
CA ALA A 562 -10.68 3.82 -4.09
C ALA A 562 -11.70 4.82 -4.69
N LEU A 563 -11.86 5.99 -4.08
CA LEU A 563 -12.76 7.03 -4.58
C LEU A 563 -12.31 7.58 -5.94
N LEU A 564 -10.99 7.82 -6.12
CA LEU A 564 -10.42 8.28 -7.39
C LEU A 564 -10.61 7.25 -8.51
N ALA A 565 -10.53 5.94 -8.19
CA ALA A 565 -10.81 4.87 -9.13
C ALA A 565 -12.29 4.86 -9.58
N PHE A 566 -13.23 5.10 -8.66
CA PHE A 566 -14.64 5.28 -9.03
C PHE A 566 -14.84 6.48 -9.97
N ILE A 567 -14.16 7.59 -9.73
CA ILE A 567 -14.21 8.78 -10.60
C ILE A 567 -13.65 8.47 -11.99
N MET A 568 -12.56 7.72 -12.07
CA MET A 568 -11.96 7.27 -13.33
C MET A 568 -12.95 6.40 -14.13
N LEU A 569 -13.59 5.40 -13.50
CA LEU A 569 -14.57 4.55 -14.16
C LEU A 569 -15.83 5.33 -14.59
N ASN A 570 -16.29 6.29 -13.78
CA ASN A 570 -17.34 7.22 -14.20
C ASN A 570 -16.95 7.97 -15.47
N GLY A 571 -15.70 8.39 -15.58
CA GLY A 571 -15.15 9.05 -16.75
C GLY A 571 -15.22 8.13 -17.99
N ILE A 572 -14.76 6.89 -17.86
CA ILE A 572 -14.81 5.90 -18.93
C ILE A 572 -16.26 5.66 -19.38
N LEU A 573 -17.18 5.45 -18.42
CA LEU A 573 -18.60 5.26 -18.73
C LEU A 573 -19.20 6.46 -19.45
N ALA A 574 -18.88 7.69 -19.02
CA ALA A 574 -19.36 8.90 -19.67
C ALA A 574 -18.87 9.02 -21.12
N LEU A 575 -17.62 8.62 -21.41
CA LEU A 575 -17.09 8.58 -22.76
C LEU A 575 -17.77 7.48 -23.62
N CYS A 576 -18.02 6.31 -23.05
CA CYS A 576 -18.73 5.23 -23.75
C CYS A 576 -20.18 5.59 -24.10
N LEU A 577 -20.85 6.37 -23.25
CA LEU A 577 -22.23 6.81 -23.49
C LEU A 577 -22.33 7.97 -24.47
N ARG A 578 -21.22 8.63 -24.81
CA ARG A 578 -21.22 9.76 -25.75
C ARG A 578 -21.45 9.26 -27.18
N LYS A 579 -22.54 9.72 -27.79
CA LYS A 579 -22.82 9.49 -29.20
C LYS A 579 -21.95 10.41 -30.06
N LYS A 580 -21.44 9.90 -31.19
CA LYS A 580 -20.87 10.73 -32.24
C LYS A 580 -22.00 11.61 -32.78
N GLU A 581 -21.86 12.93 -32.73
CA GLU A 581 -22.79 13.87 -33.33
C GLU A 581 -22.97 13.52 -34.80
N SER A 582 -24.10 12.90 -35.17
CA SER A 582 -24.56 12.79 -36.51
C SER A 582 -25.43 14.00 -36.79
N GLU A 583 -25.10 14.75 -37.81
CA GLU A 583 -25.58 16.10 -38.13
C GLU A 583 -27.07 16.27 -38.39
N ASN A 584 -27.91 15.24 -38.32
CA ASN A 584 -29.33 15.35 -38.71
C ASN A 584 -30.24 14.49 -37.82
N ASN A 585 -30.58 14.91 -36.61
CA ASN A 585 -31.89 14.64 -35.97
C ASN A 585 -31.77 14.82 -34.43
N VAL A 586 -32.32 15.90 -33.93
CA VAL A 586 -32.62 16.07 -32.50
C VAL A 586 -33.81 15.20 -32.14
N SER A 587 -33.58 13.99 -31.65
CA SER A 587 -34.66 13.12 -31.13
C SER A 587 -34.70 13.21 -29.61
N GLY A 588 -35.86 13.06 -28.98
CA GLY A 588 -36.06 13.16 -27.53
C GLY A 588 -35.18 12.22 -26.68
N ASN A 589 -34.45 11.29 -27.30
CA ASN A 589 -33.48 10.40 -26.67
C ASN A 589 -32.14 11.10 -26.33
N ASP A 590 -31.79 12.18 -27.02
CA ASP A 590 -30.51 12.89 -26.78
C ASP A 590 -30.58 13.63 -25.43
N ALA A 591 -31.75 14.15 -25.03
CA ALA A 591 -31.97 14.77 -23.72
C ALA A 591 -31.81 13.78 -22.53
N VAL A 592 -32.17 12.52 -22.69
CA VAL A 592 -32.03 11.48 -21.65
C VAL A 592 -30.56 11.09 -21.51
N GLN A 593 -29.80 11.08 -22.59
CA GLN A 593 -28.39 10.74 -22.61
C GLN A 593 -27.53 11.87 -22.01
N ASP A 594 -27.84 13.10 -22.32
CA ASP A 594 -27.21 14.30 -21.74
C ASP A 594 -27.44 14.34 -20.23
N ASN A 595 -28.63 14.03 -19.74
CA ASN A 595 -28.93 13.95 -18.31
C ASN A 595 -28.10 12.86 -17.59
N ARG A 596 -27.78 11.75 -18.26
CA ARG A 596 -26.94 10.67 -17.68
C ARG A 596 -25.47 11.11 -17.58
N ILE A 597 -24.92 11.73 -18.62
CA ILE A 597 -23.54 12.25 -18.61
C ILE A 597 -23.43 13.37 -17.54
N GLU A 598 -24.44 14.22 -17.42
CA GLU A 598 -24.48 15.24 -16.37
C GLU A 598 -24.51 14.59 -14.98
N GLN A 599 -25.33 13.55 -14.76
CA GLN A 599 -25.37 12.81 -13.51
C GLN A 599 -24.01 12.20 -13.16
N LEU A 600 -23.32 11.56 -14.10
CA LEU A 600 -21.98 11.01 -13.91
C LEU A 600 -20.98 12.12 -13.55
N THR A 601 -21.08 13.28 -14.21
CA THR A 601 -20.23 14.44 -13.93
C THR A 601 -20.46 14.99 -12.51
N LEU A 602 -21.73 15.11 -12.10
CA LEU A 602 -22.10 15.57 -10.75
C LEU A 602 -21.61 14.59 -9.67
N VAL A 603 -21.77 13.28 -9.89
CA VAL A 603 -21.27 12.26 -8.95
C VAL A 603 -19.74 12.30 -8.87
N SER A 604 -19.04 12.38 -9.99
CA SER A 604 -17.58 12.47 -10.01
C SER A 604 -17.10 13.73 -9.27
N ARG A 605 -17.74 14.86 -9.46
CA ARG A 605 -17.44 16.08 -8.69
C ARG A 605 -17.76 15.93 -7.20
N LEU A 606 -18.85 15.24 -6.85
CA LEU A 606 -19.22 14.98 -5.45
C LEU A 606 -18.17 14.10 -4.76
N LEU A 607 -17.74 13.00 -5.42
CA LEU A 607 -16.74 12.07 -4.90
C LEU A 607 -15.33 12.69 -4.81
N LEU A 608 -15.04 13.69 -5.66
CA LEU A 608 -13.73 14.34 -5.68
C LEU A 608 -13.41 15.05 -4.35
N TYR A 609 -14.42 15.60 -3.66
CA TYR A 609 -14.22 16.27 -2.37
C TYR A 609 -13.71 15.33 -1.28
N PRO A 610 -14.39 14.22 -0.93
CA PRO A 610 -13.84 13.29 0.05
C PRO A 610 -12.57 12.61 -0.43
N ALA A 611 -12.41 12.34 -1.73
CA ALA A 611 -11.20 11.74 -2.27
C ALA A 611 -9.97 12.61 -2.01
N THR A 612 -10.03 13.90 -2.35
CA THR A 612 -8.92 14.83 -2.11
C THR A 612 -8.75 15.17 -0.63
N PHE A 613 -9.82 15.15 0.16
CA PHE A 613 -9.73 15.27 1.61
C PHE A 613 -8.90 14.12 2.20
N PHE A 614 -9.22 12.88 1.87
CA PHE A 614 -8.48 11.71 2.35
C PHE A 614 -7.04 11.69 1.83
N LEU A 615 -6.80 12.12 0.59
CA LEU A 615 -5.46 12.24 0.03
C LEU A 615 -4.61 13.25 0.81
N GLY A 616 -5.12 14.47 0.99
CA GLY A 616 -4.41 15.51 1.71
C GLY A 616 -4.18 15.15 3.19
N ALA A 617 -5.23 14.69 3.89
CA ALA A 617 -5.09 14.24 5.27
C ALA A 617 -4.11 13.07 5.40
N GLY A 618 -4.16 12.11 4.46
CA GLY A 618 -3.21 11.01 4.41
C GLY A 618 -1.77 11.49 4.23
N ILE A 619 -1.48 12.36 3.25
CA ILE A 619 -0.14 12.91 3.01
C ILE A 619 0.42 13.57 4.29
N PHE A 620 -0.36 14.41 4.94
CA PHE A 620 0.13 15.15 6.11
C PHE A 620 0.26 14.28 7.36
N LEU A 621 -0.61 13.27 7.56
CA LEU A 621 -0.40 12.27 8.62
C LEU A 621 0.83 11.39 8.36
N GLY A 622 1.12 11.09 7.07
CA GLY A 622 2.38 10.46 6.68
C GLY A 622 3.59 11.32 7.02
N ALA A 623 3.50 12.64 6.78
CA ALA A 623 4.56 13.57 7.18
C ALA A 623 4.75 13.63 8.70
N VAL A 624 3.67 13.56 9.49
CA VAL A 624 3.77 13.46 10.97
C VAL A 624 4.47 12.16 11.38
N TRP A 625 4.08 11.04 10.78
CA TRP A 625 4.74 9.75 11.03
C TRP A 625 6.23 9.79 10.67
N ALA A 626 6.58 10.30 9.49
CA ALA A 626 7.96 10.43 9.04
C ALA A 626 8.80 11.30 10.01
N ASN A 627 8.21 12.38 10.52
CA ASN A 627 8.87 13.23 11.49
C ASN A 627 9.07 12.57 12.86
N VAL A 628 8.17 11.67 13.28
CA VAL A 628 8.32 10.90 14.52
C VAL A 628 9.31 9.74 14.35
N SER A 629 9.31 9.09 13.17
CA SER A 629 10.16 7.92 12.93
C SER A 629 11.56 8.26 12.43
N TRP A 630 11.72 9.30 11.61
CA TRP A 630 12.98 9.63 10.92
C TRP A 630 13.50 11.05 11.18
N GLY A 631 12.78 11.84 11.94
CA GLY A 631 13.20 13.20 12.30
C GLY A 631 12.92 14.28 11.27
N ARG A 632 12.38 13.97 10.13
CA ARG A 632 12.02 14.95 9.10
C ARG A 632 10.62 14.69 8.56
N TYR A 633 9.80 15.73 8.52
CA TYR A 633 8.41 15.62 8.07
C TYR A 633 8.27 15.59 6.53
N TRP A 634 9.34 15.88 5.79
CA TRP A 634 9.38 15.85 4.33
C TRP A 634 10.81 15.62 3.85
N ALA A 635 11.03 14.61 3.05
CA ALA A 635 12.34 14.19 2.56
C ALA A 635 12.50 14.29 1.04
N TRP A 636 11.46 14.72 0.33
CA TRP A 636 11.40 14.69 -1.14
C TRP A 636 11.55 13.29 -1.74
N ASP A 637 11.30 12.25 -0.94
CA ASP A 637 11.27 10.86 -1.42
C ASP A 637 10.31 10.71 -2.60
N PRO A 638 10.61 9.87 -3.61
CA PRO A 638 9.76 9.71 -4.80
C PRO A 638 8.29 9.47 -4.47
N LYS A 639 7.98 8.74 -3.37
CA LYS A 639 6.59 8.47 -2.96
C LYS A 639 5.88 9.71 -2.43
N GLU A 640 6.58 10.53 -1.65
CA GLU A 640 6.07 11.83 -1.17
C GLU A 640 5.84 12.78 -2.35
N VAL A 641 6.79 12.85 -3.28
CA VAL A 641 6.71 13.71 -4.47
C VAL A 641 5.54 13.30 -5.35
N TRP A 642 5.35 12.02 -5.66
CA TRP A 642 4.23 11.56 -6.49
C TRP A 642 2.88 11.69 -5.78
N ALA A 643 2.82 11.54 -4.46
CA ALA A 643 1.61 11.84 -3.68
C ALA A 643 1.25 13.32 -3.77
N LEU A 644 2.23 14.22 -3.66
CA LEU A 644 2.04 15.66 -3.85
C LEU A 644 1.60 15.99 -5.28
N ILE A 645 2.24 15.42 -6.32
CA ILE A 645 1.83 15.57 -7.73
C ILE A 645 0.35 15.16 -7.88
N THR A 646 -0.04 14.01 -7.32
CA THR A 646 -1.41 13.52 -7.39
C THR A 646 -2.37 14.53 -6.72
N PHE A 647 -2.04 15.03 -5.54
CA PHE A 647 -2.83 16.04 -4.85
C PHE A 647 -2.97 17.33 -5.66
N LEU A 648 -1.87 17.80 -6.26
CA LEU A 648 -1.86 18.99 -7.10
C LEU A 648 -2.71 18.77 -8.37
N VAL A 649 -2.55 17.66 -9.07
CA VAL A 649 -3.30 17.34 -10.30
C VAL A 649 -4.80 17.30 -10.03
N TYR A 650 -5.25 16.59 -9.02
CA TYR A 650 -6.69 16.56 -8.67
C TYR A 650 -7.19 17.90 -8.12
N GLY A 651 -6.35 18.66 -7.43
CA GLY A 651 -6.64 20.00 -6.92
C GLY A 651 -7.03 21.00 -7.99
N VAL A 652 -6.47 20.89 -9.20
CA VAL A 652 -6.82 21.77 -10.35
C VAL A 652 -8.30 21.67 -10.70
N ALA A 653 -8.91 20.50 -10.58
CA ALA A 653 -10.30 20.28 -10.99
C ALA A 653 -11.34 21.07 -10.16
N PHE A 654 -10.99 21.46 -8.94
CA PHE A 654 -11.85 22.36 -8.12
C PHE A 654 -11.94 23.79 -8.66
N HIS A 655 -11.03 24.18 -9.53
CA HIS A 655 -10.96 25.54 -10.09
C HIS A 655 -11.86 25.74 -11.31
N SER A 656 -12.96 24.99 -11.45
CA SER A 656 -13.91 25.07 -12.58
C SER A 656 -14.50 26.46 -12.82
N GLN A 657 -14.61 27.29 -11.77
CA GLN A 657 -15.03 28.70 -11.91
C GLN A 657 -13.97 29.54 -12.60
N SER A 658 -12.70 29.28 -12.34
CA SER A 658 -11.56 30.00 -12.92
C SER A 658 -11.11 29.38 -14.24
N LEU A 659 -11.15 28.06 -14.34
CA LEU A 659 -10.80 27.28 -15.51
C LEU A 659 -12.07 26.75 -16.19
N ARG A 660 -12.70 27.58 -17.01
CA ARG A 660 -14.01 27.29 -17.64
C ARG A 660 -14.03 25.97 -18.42
N ILE A 661 -12.88 25.48 -18.89
CA ILE A 661 -12.75 24.22 -19.61
C ILE A 661 -13.22 23.02 -18.76
N PHE A 662 -13.02 23.05 -17.44
CA PHE A 662 -13.52 22.01 -16.52
C PHE A 662 -15.04 22.00 -16.34
N ARG A 663 -15.76 23.02 -16.85
CA ARG A 663 -17.23 22.99 -16.90
C ARG A 663 -17.74 22.06 -17.98
N LYS A 664 -16.94 21.83 -19.03
CA LYS A 664 -17.30 20.90 -20.12
C LYS A 664 -17.19 19.45 -19.63
N PRO A 665 -18.29 18.66 -19.59
CA PRO A 665 -18.27 17.29 -19.08
C PRO A 665 -17.20 16.40 -19.72
N LEU A 666 -17.07 16.49 -21.05
CA LEU A 666 -16.09 15.72 -21.80
C LEU A 666 -14.64 15.97 -21.32
N PHE A 667 -14.25 17.24 -21.26
CA PHE A 667 -12.91 17.58 -20.81
C PHE A 667 -12.67 17.14 -19.37
N PHE A 668 -13.66 17.33 -18.49
CA PHE A 668 -13.58 16.92 -17.10
C PHE A 668 -13.35 15.42 -16.97
N HIS A 669 -14.10 14.59 -17.69
CA HIS A 669 -13.97 13.13 -17.63
C HIS A 669 -12.64 12.63 -18.23
N ILE A 670 -12.20 13.17 -19.37
CA ILE A 670 -10.87 12.86 -19.93
C ILE A 670 -9.77 13.22 -18.94
N TYR A 671 -9.86 14.41 -18.35
CA TYR A 671 -8.90 14.85 -17.34
C TYR A 671 -8.84 13.90 -16.13
N MET A 672 -10.00 13.46 -15.61
CA MET A 672 -10.06 12.53 -14.47
C MET A 672 -9.45 11.16 -14.80
N ILE A 673 -9.64 10.66 -16.03
CA ILE A 673 -9.02 9.40 -16.48
C ILE A 673 -7.50 9.56 -16.53
N LEU A 674 -7.00 10.64 -17.14
CA LEU A 674 -5.56 10.90 -17.22
C LEU A 674 -4.94 11.18 -15.84
N ALA A 675 -5.65 11.91 -14.97
CA ALA A 675 -5.22 12.16 -13.60
C ALA A 675 -5.00 10.85 -12.81
N PHE A 676 -5.76 9.79 -13.10
CA PHE A 676 -5.60 8.51 -12.42
C PHE A 676 -4.25 7.84 -12.69
N LEU A 677 -3.57 8.20 -13.79
CA LEU A 677 -2.21 7.73 -14.07
C LEU A 677 -1.23 8.16 -12.96
N THR A 678 -1.46 9.32 -12.33
CA THR A 678 -0.61 9.76 -11.20
C THR A 678 -0.80 8.85 -9.98
N VAL A 679 -2.02 8.33 -9.74
CA VAL A 679 -2.28 7.33 -8.69
C VAL A 679 -1.55 6.02 -8.99
N LEU A 680 -1.63 5.54 -10.24
CA LEU A 680 -0.92 4.34 -10.67
C LEU A 680 0.61 4.51 -10.53
N MET A 681 1.12 5.69 -10.86
CA MET A 681 2.54 6.00 -10.71
C MET A 681 2.94 6.05 -9.24
N THR A 682 2.15 6.70 -8.37
CA THR A 682 2.42 6.77 -6.93
C THR A 682 2.45 5.38 -6.29
N TYR A 683 1.53 4.49 -6.68
CA TYR A 683 1.42 3.17 -6.06
C TYR A 683 2.34 2.14 -6.70
N PHE A 684 2.29 1.98 -8.03
CA PHE A 684 3.06 0.96 -8.74
C PHE A 684 4.40 1.49 -9.24
N GLY A 685 4.42 2.66 -9.86
CA GLY A 685 5.63 3.23 -10.44
C GLY A 685 6.73 3.43 -9.40
N VAL A 686 6.38 4.01 -8.26
CA VAL A 686 7.36 4.22 -7.18
C VAL A 686 7.81 2.89 -6.58
N ASN A 687 6.89 1.99 -6.24
CA ASN A 687 7.25 0.74 -5.55
C ASN A 687 8.07 -0.23 -6.41
N TYR A 688 7.85 -0.27 -7.74
CA TYR A 688 8.46 -1.27 -8.62
C TYR A 688 9.50 -0.71 -9.61
N VAL A 689 9.52 0.61 -9.83
CA VAL A 689 10.41 1.24 -10.81
C VAL A 689 11.36 2.23 -10.15
N LEU A 690 10.84 3.22 -9.40
CA LEU A 690 11.68 4.31 -8.87
C LEU A 690 12.40 3.94 -7.57
N GLY A 691 11.82 3.09 -6.72
CA GLY A 691 12.36 2.80 -5.39
C GLY A 691 12.17 3.97 -4.41
N GLY A 692 13.09 4.11 -3.44
CA GLY A 692 13.07 5.14 -2.39
C GLY A 692 12.93 4.56 -0.98
N MET A 693 13.07 5.40 0.06
CA MET A 693 13.02 4.98 1.47
C MET A 693 11.68 4.36 1.89
N HIS A 694 10.60 4.68 1.18
CA HIS A 694 9.26 4.14 1.44
C HIS A 694 8.92 2.90 0.58
N SER A 695 9.85 2.33 -0.18
CA SER A 695 9.58 1.16 -1.00
C SER A 695 9.80 -0.14 -0.22
N TYR A 696 8.78 -0.56 0.54
CA TYR A 696 8.79 -1.83 1.28
C TYR A 696 8.30 -3.02 0.44
N ALA A 697 8.22 -2.89 -0.89
CA ALA A 697 7.68 -3.92 -1.76
C ALA A 697 8.60 -5.14 -1.92
N ASN A 698 9.88 -4.99 -1.64
CA ASN A 698 10.92 -6.01 -1.80
C ASN A 698 11.52 -6.51 -0.48
N SER A 699 10.96 -6.09 0.67
CA SER A 699 11.37 -6.56 2.01
C SER A 699 10.62 -7.80 2.45
#